data_69f2f89a25d2dae26e50a4adbe27cb0a
#
_entry.id   69f2f89a25d2dae26e50a4adbe27cb0a
#
_cell.length_a   1.000
_cell.length_b   1.000
_cell.length_c   1.000
_cell.angle_alpha   90.00
_cell.angle_beta   90.00
_cell.angle_gamma   90.00
#
_symmetry.space_group_name_H-M   'P 1'
#
loop_
_entity.id
_entity.type
_entity.pdbx_description
1 polymer ?
#
loop_
_entity_poly.entity_id
_entity_poly.type
_entity_poly.pdbx_seq_one_letter_code
_entity_poly.pdbx_strand_id
1 'polypeptide(L)'
;MNKLHFLLLAALAILPGAARADEFRVSSPDGKITATVTLDEGQLSYTVHKDGRLLVAPSPLGLKTTNVDLTQGLNLVSSDTAVIDDPYTLPVGKQSQYRDHCHMLSVVTERSSLRQTVQFRLYDDGFAFRYVIPKSRSLSRVVLTEEASRIRMANFSNSLACKFIGNIQSPNYPYEGHYDLYTTWSALLQAGDRRFNAPTLASDGRDYLLLSEADNRGIFCSSFVKAENRKGEFSFAWTGEVKDYAEDKKQSVICALPAYTPWRMVVAGDLATVFETTMTENLCPPTVIDDMSWIKPGVAAWYWGGSDGNKTDIQKVYGGIREGEYDHADFAAEMGWPYTLIDGGWSAEWVPSLVKHAQEKGVECLLWQTAKLSDSDAFSNGNMEKTLKQWADWGIKGIKIDFWEDDSHETMIRMENLLKLCGKYQMLVNLHGCTRPSGLRRTYPYLMTQEGICGGETNFGWASNITGAHHINMMFTRNVVGAADYTPGDFASFLGSIITQVSMGQHMALMTAFESGITHIAECPENLRHFLGKDIMKRLPTAWDESRLLEGKLLKYATMARRSGEDWWVSGLCTDARNCKLTFDFLEEGRTYTAYIYRDGNCRSDLKFNKVQVKKGSSLNIKELSEGGFLVQVSPRADLDSPVERVTYEAESTVNTLTGDARRDTYSPLHASAGGYVTYVGKGSMLQFNNVVADHDGEYMLTIYYITQDKRNAKLLVNGEVLCDPLVFNGNDDMTHTYSPEGMGWKMVPVRLKAGRNTITLQSYADGWAPNFDRITLHPLTAPTPDGVGSVAPAVKVEAGAIYDLTGMRLSSVPYSGIYVRGGKKYCAKGRG
;
A
#
# COMPACT_ATOMS: atom_id res chain seq x y z
N MET A 1 74.34 37.19 68.14
CA MET A 1 74.32 36.69 66.76
C MET A 1 73.25 35.57 66.76
N ASN A 2 71.98 35.94 66.53
CA ASN A 2 70.85 35.03 66.48
C ASN A 2 70.48 34.73 65.04
N LYS A 3 70.41 33.39 64.74
CA LYS A 3 69.86 32.88 63.48
C LYS A 3 68.41 32.56 63.65
N LEU A 4 67.50 33.33 62.96
CA LEU A 4 66.13 33.03 62.85
C LEU A 4 65.87 31.96 61.75
N HIS A 5 65.25 30.82 62.06
CA HIS A 5 64.83 29.85 61.13
C HIS A 5 63.30 30.16 60.74
N PHE A 6 63.07 30.42 59.41
CA PHE A 6 61.72 30.48 58.86
C PHE A 6 61.31 29.10 58.40
N LEU A 7 60.26 28.60 58.99
CA LEU A 7 59.50 27.42 58.49
C LEU A 7 58.49 27.91 57.43
N LEU A 8 58.65 27.45 56.20
CA LEU A 8 57.66 27.59 55.16
C LEU A 8 56.69 26.44 55.26
N LEU A 9 55.38 26.68 55.68
CA LEU A 9 54.28 25.74 55.51
C LEU A 9 53.78 25.81 54.05
N ALA A 10 54.02 24.73 53.28
CA ALA A 10 53.37 24.55 52.00
C ALA A 10 51.94 24.02 52.21
N ALA A 11 50.97 24.88 51.98
CA ALA A 11 49.55 24.48 51.90
C ALA A 11 49.36 23.73 50.56
N LEU A 12 49.18 22.39 50.65
CA LEU A 12 48.69 21.62 49.54
C LEU A 12 47.22 21.99 49.26
N ALA A 13 46.93 22.77 48.21
CA ALA A 13 45.58 22.94 47.72
C ALA A 13 45.14 21.63 47.04
N ILE A 14 44.26 20.91 47.66
CA ILE A 14 43.51 19.79 47.07
C ILE A 14 42.58 20.44 46.06
N LEU A 15 42.96 20.46 44.78
CA LEU A 15 42.03 20.73 43.68
C LEU A 15 40.97 19.61 43.68
N PRO A 16 39.68 19.93 43.72
CA PRO A 16 38.67 18.91 43.52
C PRO A 16 38.92 18.29 42.13
N GLY A 17 39.20 17.01 42.11
CA GLY A 17 39.28 16.22 40.88
C GLY A 17 38.03 16.46 40.10
N ALA A 18 38.13 16.94 38.88
CA ALA A 18 36.99 17.00 37.97
C ALA A 18 36.36 15.58 37.93
N ALA A 19 35.12 15.47 38.32
CA ALA A 19 34.39 14.21 38.19
C ALA A 19 34.44 13.78 36.71
N ARG A 20 35.06 12.65 36.46
CA ARG A 20 35.18 12.11 35.08
C ARG A 20 33.83 11.58 34.69
N ALA A 21 33.29 12.00 33.56
CA ALA A 21 32.08 11.46 32.99
C ALA A 21 32.20 9.94 32.78
N ASP A 22 31.21 9.18 33.14
CA ASP A 22 31.15 7.73 32.85
C ASP A 22 30.67 7.52 31.38
N GLU A 23 31.48 6.83 30.59
CA GLU A 23 31.20 6.56 29.18
C GLU A 23 30.97 5.06 28.95
N PHE A 24 29.91 4.73 28.24
CA PHE A 24 29.53 3.37 27.86
C PHE A 24 29.40 3.29 26.34
N ARG A 25 30.14 2.33 25.73
CA ARG A 25 30.23 2.24 24.27
C ARG A 25 29.73 0.90 23.77
N VAL A 26 29.05 0.95 22.63
CA VAL A 26 28.58 -0.23 21.88
C VAL A 26 28.70 0.04 20.38
N SER A 27 29.05 -1.00 19.59
CA SER A 27 29.15 -0.88 18.12
C SER A 27 28.22 -1.90 17.46
N SER A 28 27.81 -1.63 16.20
CA SER A 28 27.12 -2.62 15.35
C SER A 28 28.00 -3.88 15.15
N PRO A 29 27.40 -5.01 14.72
CA PRO A 29 28.15 -6.23 14.44
C PRO A 29 29.29 -6.03 13.44
N ASP A 30 29.10 -5.23 12.39
CA ASP A 30 30.16 -4.87 11.41
C ASP A 30 31.11 -3.75 11.89
N GLY A 31 30.85 -3.18 13.06
CA GLY A 31 31.69 -2.16 13.70
C GLY A 31 31.57 -0.74 13.10
N LYS A 32 30.74 -0.54 12.07
CA LYS A 32 30.66 0.76 11.39
C LYS A 32 29.82 1.80 12.12
N ILE A 33 28.77 1.36 12.84
CA ILE A 33 27.94 2.25 13.67
C ILE A 33 28.35 2.08 15.13
N THR A 34 28.64 3.18 15.82
CA THR A 34 29.03 3.17 17.22
C THR A 34 28.23 4.21 18.00
N ALA A 35 27.61 3.80 19.11
CA ALA A 35 26.99 4.70 20.07
C ALA A 35 27.83 4.79 21.33
N THR A 36 27.97 6.00 21.88
CA THR A 36 28.55 6.26 23.19
C THR A 36 27.49 6.94 24.04
N VAL A 37 27.13 6.31 25.15
CA VAL A 37 26.25 6.88 26.19
C VAL A 37 27.11 7.43 27.29
N THR A 38 26.87 8.66 27.72
CA THR A 38 27.66 9.38 28.73
C THR A 38 26.75 9.76 29.89
N LEU A 39 27.17 9.44 31.09
CA LEU A 39 26.60 9.97 32.33
C LEU A 39 27.56 11.00 32.90
N ASP A 40 27.15 12.27 32.82
CA ASP A 40 27.96 13.40 33.30
C ASP A 40 27.10 14.31 34.21
N GLU A 41 27.61 14.66 35.38
CA GLU A 41 26.86 15.44 36.39
C GLU A 41 25.45 14.96 36.66
N GLY A 42 25.20 13.65 36.59
CA GLY A 42 23.89 13.03 36.81
C GLY A 42 22.91 13.22 35.65
N GLN A 43 23.37 13.52 34.44
CA GLN A 43 22.59 13.62 33.20
C GLN A 43 23.08 12.62 32.17
N LEU A 44 22.16 11.92 31.52
CA LEU A 44 22.45 11.01 30.40
C LEU A 44 22.39 11.73 29.07
N SER A 45 23.38 11.49 28.25
CA SER A 45 23.43 11.92 26.84
C SER A 45 24.03 10.79 25.98
N TYR A 46 23.91 10.91 24.64
CA TYR A 46 24.52 9.97 23.72
C TYR A 46 25.00 10.63 22.44
N THR A 47 25.97 10.00 21.78
CA THR A 47 26.43 10.31 20.42
C THR A 47 26.41 9.05 19.58
N VAL A 48 26.23 9.22 18.25
CA VAL A 48 26.37 8.11 17.30
C VAL A 48 27.32 8.50 16.18
N HIS A 49 28.24 7.60 15.86
CA HIS A 49 29.14 7.69 14.72
C HIS A 49 28.85 6.59 13.71
N LYS A 50 28.95 6.89 12.42
CA LYS A 50 28.91 5.94 11.33
C LYS A 50 30.16 6.11 10.45
N ASP A 51 30.89 5.03 10.21
CA ASP A 51 32.17 5.04 9.49
C ASP A 51 33.15 6.08 10.05
N GLY A 52 33.21 6.25 11.37
CA GLY A 52 34.04 7.24 12.08
C GLY A 52 33.54 8.69 12.02
N ARG A 53 32.47 8.97 11.27
CA ARG A 53 31.82 10.28 11.14
C ARG A 53 30.73 10.45 12.19
N LEU A 54 30.68 11.60 12.85
CA LEU A 54 29.59 11.94 13.76
C LEU A 54 28.28 12.03 12.99
N LEU A 55 27.32 11.17 13.31
CA LEU A 55 25.99 11.12 12.74
C LEU A 55 24.98 11.85 13.62
N VAL A 56 25.00 11.54 14.94
CA VAL A 56 24.17 12.18 15.96
C VAL A 56 25.10 12.87 16.95
N ALA A 57 24.97 14.18 17.07
CA ALA A 57 25.69 15.03 18.01
C ALA A 57 25.19 14.78 19.46
N PRO A 58 25.90 15.22 20.51
CA PRO A 58 25.50 15.02 21.88
C PRO A 58 24.03 15.34 22.10
N SER A 59 23.23 14.32 22.41
CA SER A 59 21.78 14.35 22.49
C SER A 59 21.31 13.88 23.87
N PRO A 60 20.43 14.61 24.57
CA PRO A 60 19.98 14.24 25.91
C PRO A 60 19.12 12.98 25.88
N LEU A 61 19.08 12.27 26.99
CA LEU A 61 18.24 11.13 27.29
C LEU A 61 17.53 11.35 28.64
N GLY A 62 16.33 10.77 28.79
CA GLY A 62 15.65 10.71 30.09
C GLY A 62 14.13 10.71 29.98
N LEU A 63 13.50 10.28 31.04
CA LEU A 63 12.05 10.29 31.24
C LEU A 63 11.70 11.18 32.44
N LYS A 64 10.47 11.71 32.41
CA LYS A 64 9.82 12.30 33.59
C LYS A 64 8.59 11.52 33.97
N THR A 65 8.41 11.33 35.26
CA THR A 65 7.18 10.79 35.84
C THR A 65 6.48 11.88 36.65
N THR A 66 5.27 11.65 37.09
CA THR A 66 4.57 12.59 38.01
C THR A 66 5.32 12.88 39.30
N ASN A 67 6.17 11.93 39.76
CA ASN A 67 6.80 12.00 41.07
C ASN A 67 8.33 12.16 41.02
N VAL A 68 8.97 11.73 39.92
CA VAL A 68 10.45 11.71 39.81
C VAL A 68 10.86 12.17 38.42
N ASP A 69 11.77 13.15 38.38
CA ASP A 69 12.44 13.58 37.17
C ASP A 69 13.70 12.72 36.95
N LEU A 70 13.66 11.81 35.99
CA LEU A 70 14.76 10.91 35.61
C LEU A 70 15.66 11.48 34.48
N THR A 71 15.65 12.81 34.26
CA THR A 71 16.53 13.48 33.30
C THR A 71 17.79 14.06 33.95
N GLN A 72 17.83 14.15 35.29
CA GLN A 72 18.92 14.77 36.04
C GLN A 72 19.06 14.19 37.46
N GLY A 73 20.22 14.38 38.07
CA GLY A 73 20.51 13.87 39.41
C GLY A 73 20.52 12.33 39.48
N LEU A 74 20.90 11.71 38.37
CA LEU A 74 20.98 10.27 38.23
C LEU A 74 22.26 9.74 38.85
N ASN A 75 22.18 8.60 39.50
CA ASN A 75 23.34 7.81 39.94
C ASN A 75 23.42 6.55 39.11
N LEU A 76 24.63 6.19 38.68
CA LEU A 76 24.87 4.91 38.00
C LEU A 76 24.62 3.74 38.97
N VAL A 77 23.88 2.73 38.47
CA VAL A 77 23.67 1.47 39.17
C VAL A 77 24.52 0.36 38.55
N SER A 78 24.43 0.22 37.23
CA SER A 78 25.19 -0.77 36.46
C SER A 78 25.14 -0.44 34.95
N SER A 79 26.07 -1.07 34.22
CA SER A 79 25.99 -1.18 32.76
C SER A 79 26.32 -2.58 32.33
N ASP A 80 25.72 -3.03 31.23
CA ASP A 80 25.94 -4.35 30.65
C ASP A 80 25.78 -4.31 29.13
N THR A 81 26.47 -5.26 28.47
CA THR A 81 26.38 -5.43 27.00
C THR A 81 25.97 -6.86 26.66
N ALA A 82 25.23 -7.03 25.59
CA ALA A 82 24.83 -8.34 25.09
C ALA A 82 24.92 -8.39 23.55
N VAL A 83 25.13 -9.58 23.02
CA VAL A 83 24.98 -9.89 21.60
C VAL A 83 23.64 -10.58 21.40
N ILE A 84 22.85 -10.10 20.47
CA ILE A 84 21.61 -10.74 20.03
C ILE A 84 21.87 -11.31 18.64
N ASP A 85 21.56 -12.58 18.44
CA ASP A 85 21.64 -13.27 17.16
C ASP A 85 20.54 -14.32 17.11
N ASP A 86 19.36 -13.91 16.64
CA ASP A 86 18.14 -14.69 16.65
C ASP A 86 17.57 -14.79 15.21
N PRO A 87 17.85 -15.88 14.49
CA PRO A 87 17.26 -16.15 13.19
C PRO A 87 15.79 -16.61 13.37
N TYR A 88 14.90 -16.08 12.54
CA TYR A 88 13.48 -16.44 12.55
C TYR A 88 12.87 -16.37 11.16
N THR A 89 11.68 -16.93 10.99
CA THR A 89 10.93 -16.90 9.74
C THR A 89 9.58 -16.23 9.93
N LEU A 90 9.11 -15.56 8.88
CA LEU A 90 7.74 -15.04 8.82
C LEU A 90 7.05 -15.55 7.56
N PRO A 91 5.74 -15.83 7.62
CA PRO A 91 4.96 -16.28 6.47
C PRO A 91 4.73 -15.15 5.46
N VAL A 92 4.87 -13.89 5.87
CA VAL A 92 4.70 -12.69 5.05
C VAL A 92 5.75 -11.65 5.40
N GLY A 93 6.03 -10.74 4.47
CA GLY A 93 6.99 -9.65 4.68
C GLY A 93 7.87 -9.38 3.47
N LYS A 94 8.86 -8.50 3.65
CA LYS A 94 9.88 -8.18 2.62
C LYS A 94 10.77 -9.38 2.27
N GLN A 95 10.90 -10.31 3.19
CA GLN A 95 11.67 -11.54 3.07
C GLN A 95 11.06 -12.65 3.92
N SER A 96 11.41 -13.90 3.66
CA SER A 96 10.93 -15.06 4.44
C SER A 96 11.86 -15.42 5.60
N GLN A 97 13.16 -15.13 5.46
CA GLN A 97 14.18 -15.41 6.45
C GLN A 97 14.67 -14.12 7.07
N TYR A 98 14.50 -13.97 8.37
CA TYR A 98 14.93 -12.82 9.14
C TYR A 98 16.04 -13.19 10.11
N ARG A 99 16.81 -12.21 10.54
CA ARG A 99 17.84 -12.38 11.59
C ARG A 99 17.89 -11.12 12.44
N ASP A 100 17.51 -11.21 13.69
CA ASP A 100 17.72 -10.15 14.69
C ASP A 100 19.18 -10.22 15.15
N HIS A 101 20.07 -9.51 14.46
CA HIS A 101 21.50 -9.50 14.71
C HIS A 101 21.96 -8.09 15.09
N CYS A 102 22.22 -7.90 16.38
CA CYS A 102 22.64 -6.62 16.92
C CYS A 102 23.46 -6.75 18.20
N HIS A 103 24.17 -5.71 18.57
CA HIS A 103 24.75 -5.57 19.89
C HIS A 103 23.90 -4.63 20.74
N MET A 104 23.69 -5.01 21.99
CA MET A 104 22.88 -4.26 22.94
C MET A 104 23.74 -3.72 24.08
N LEU A 105 23.49 -2.46 24.46
CA LEU A 105 24.00 -1.81 25.67
C LEU A 105 22.81 -1.49 26.58
N SER A 106 22.93 -1.79 27.86
CA SER A 106 21.98 -1.42 28.91
C SER A 106 22.70 -0.58 29.97
N VAL A 107 22.22 0.63 30.23
CA VAL A 107 22.73 1.52 31.29
C VAL A 107 21.62 1.73 32.29
N VAL A 108 21.84 1.26 33.53
CA VAL A 108 20.89 1.37 34.64
C VAL A 108 21.25 2.53 35.51
N THR A 109 20.34 3.46 35.66
CA THR A 109 20.50 4.61 36.60
C THR A 109 19.35 4.67 37.58
N GLU A 110 19.55 5.37 38.70
CA GLU A 110 18.58 5.51 39.77
C GLU A 110 18.53 6.95 40.28
N ARG A 111 17.29 7.42 40.60
CA ARG A 111 17.04 8.65 41.34
C ARG A 111 15.85 8.45 42.26
N SER A 112 15.98 8.86 43.54
CA SER A 112 14.88 8.73 44.55
C SER A 112 14.27 7.32 44.61
N SER A 113 15.12 6.28 44.53
CA SER A 113 14.75 4.85 44.55
C SER A 113 13.93 4.38 43.33
N LEU A 114 13.74 5.22 42.31
CA LEU A 114 13.19 4.83 41.04
C LEU A 114 14.32 4.56 40.04
N ARG A 115 14.36 3.34 39.52
CA ARG A 115 15.33 2.93 38.51
C ARG A 115 14.77 3.10 37.11
N GLN A 116 15.63 3.50 36.16
CA GLN A 116 15.42 3.37 34.74
C GLN A 116 16.59 2.66 34.10
N THR A 117 16.33 1.91 33.05
CA THR A 117 17.34 1.35 32.17
C THR A 117 17.16 1.98 30.80
N VAL A 118 18.23 2.56 30.26
CA VAL A 118 18.27 2.93 28.84
C VAL A 118 18.91 1.78 28.10
N GLN A 119 18.19 1.22 27.10
CA GLN A 119 18.69 0.15 26.23
C GLN A 119 18.98 0.71 24.84
N PHE A 120 20.19 0.45 24.31
CA PHE A 120 20.53 0.70 22.90
C PHE A 120 20.73 -0.63 22.20
N ARG A 121 20.19 -0.75 20.97
CA ARG A 121 20.51 -1.83 20.03
C ARG A 121 21.13 -1.23 18.79
N LEU A 122 22.28 -1.74 18.37
CA LEU A 122 22.99 -1.29 17.19
C LEU A 122 23.01 -2.41 16.16
N TYR A 123 22.45 -2.10 15.01
CA TYR A 123 22.39 -2.92 13.80
C TYR A 123 23.37 -2.37 12.76
N ASP A 124 23.67 -3.12 11.70
CA ASP A 124 24.57 -2.67 10.63
C ASP A 124 23.94 -1.55 9.78
N ASP A 125 22.61 -1.43 9.81
CA ASP A 125 21.79 -0.47 9.07
C ASP A 125 21.19 0.65 9.96
N GLY A 126 21.49 0.67 11.29
CA GLY A 126 20.96 1.71 12.16
C GLY A 126 21.08 1.43 13.66
N PHE A 127 20.36 2.21 14.43
CA PHE A 127 20.31 2.04 15.88
C PHE A 127 18.92 2.31 16.42
N ALA A 128 18.64 1.76 17.61
CA ALA A 128 17.42 2.06 18.34
C ALA A 128 17.71 2.17 19.85
N PHE A 129 16.90 2.95 20.56
CA PHE A 129 16.92 3.01 22.01
C PHE A 129 15.51 3.01 22.59
N ARG A 130 15.41 2.52 23.84
CA ARG A 130 14.17 2.57 24.63
C ARG A 130 14.48 2.71 26.11
N TYR A 131 13.43 2.98 26.88
CA TYR A 131 13.49 2.98 28.34
C TYR A 131 12.73 1.79 28.91
N VAL A 132 13.27 1.26 30.02
CA VAL A 132 12.63 0.24 30.83
C VAL A 132 12.61 0.73 32.28
N ILE A 133 11.42 0.77 32.90
CA ILE A 133 11.28 0.95 34.34
C ILE A 133 10.96 -0.43 34.92
N PRO A 134 11.87 -1.02 35.72
CA PRO A 134 11.72 -2.37 36.20
C PRO A 134 10.61 -2.52 37.24
N LYS A 135 10.26 -3.76 37.57
CA LYS A 135 9.35 -4.05 38.70
C LYS A 135 9.85 -3.38 39.98
N SER A 136 8.95 -2.82 40.74
CA SER A 136 9.22 -2.21 42.04
C SER A 136 8.42 -2.93 43.14
N ARG A 137 8.98 -3.00 44.35
CA ARG A 137 8.27 -3.54 45.51
C ARG A 137 7.21 -2.58 46.06
N SER A 138 7.38 -1.29 45.80
CA SER A 138 6.53 -0.21 46.32
C SER A 138 5.56 0.37 45.31
N LEU A 139 5.75 0.11 43.99
CA LEU A 139 4.95 0.67 42.91
C LEU A 139 4.47 -0.44 41.98
N SER A 140 3.18 -0.46 41.67
CA SER A 140 2.59 -1.34 40.63
C SER A 140 2.54 -0.68 39.24
N ARG A 141 2.59 0.65 39.19
CA ARG A 141 2.51 1.48 37.98
C ARG A 141 3.27 2.78 38.14
N VAL A 142 3.61 3.39 37.01
CA VAL A 142 4.15 4.74 36.89
C VAL A 142 3.31 5.54 35.89
N VAL A 143 3.25 6.86 36.10
CA VAL A 143 2.68 7.77 35.10
C VAL A 143 3.83 8.54 34.48
N LEU A 144 4.12 8.25 33.22
CA LEU A 144 5.12 8.95 32.42
C LEU A 144 4.51 10.24 31.87
N THR A 145 5.23 11.36 31.99
CA THR A 145 4.71 12.70 31.61
C THR A 145 5.54 13.37 30.52
N GLU A 146 6.76 12.91 30.27
CA GLU A 146 7.64 13.47 29.22
C GLU A 146 8.78 12.50 28.91
N GLU A 147 9.15 12.43 27.62
CA GLU A 147 10.41 11.90 27.14
C GLU A 147 11.29 13.07 26.69
N ALA A 148 12.40 13.28 27.40
CA ALA A 148 13.34 14.36 27.10
C ALA A 148 14.35 14.02 26.00
N SER A 149 14.28 12.78 25.47
CA SER A 149 15.21 12.32 24.43
C SER A 149 15.16 13.20 23.18
N ARG A 150 16.33 13.42 22.60
CA ARG A 150 16.51 14.14 21.33
C ARG A 150 17.36 13.31 20.38
N ILE A 151 17.18 13.56 19.08
CA ILE A 151 18.06 13.12 18.01
C ILE A 151 18.58 14.38 17.34
N ARG A 152 19.83 14.76 17.64
CA ARG A 152 20.50 15.94 17.06
C ARG A 152 21.37 15.48 15.91
N MET A 153 20.90 15.62 14.68
CA MET A 153 21.73 15.32 13.52
C MET A 153 22.97 16.22 13.53
N ALA A 154 24.16 15.63 13.37
CA ALA A 154 25.40 16.42 13.32
C ALA A 154 25.43 17.33 12.08
N ASN A 155 24.83 16.89 10.99
CA ASN A 155 24.56 17.68 9.78
C ASN A 155 23.10 17.46 9.38
N PHE A 156 22.45 18.50 8.88
CA PHE A 156 21.10 18.43 8.36
C PHE A 156 20.99 19.23 7.06
N SER A 157 20.60 18.56 5.98
CA SER A 157 20.52 19.15 4.64
C SER A 157 19.24 19.94 4.37
N ASN A 158 18.38 20.14 5.39
CA ASN A 158 17.01 20.68 5.27
C ASN A 158 16.08 19.86 4.36
N SER A 159 16.43 18.59 4.07
CA SER A 159 15.58 17.68 3.29
C SER A 159 14.85 16.73 4.21
N LEU A 160 13.53 16.76 4.15
CA LEU A 160 12.65 15.97 5.01
C LEU A 160 11.47 15.43 4.20
N ALA A 161 11.42 14.11 3.99
CA ALA A 161 10.26 13.44 3.43
C ALA A 161 9.37 12.95 4.58
N CYS A 162 8.17 13.49 4.68
CA CYS A 162 7.26 13.22 5.78
C CYS A 162 5.81 13.53 5.41
N LYS A 163 4.89 13.05 6.23
CA LYS A 163 3.52 13.51 6.25
C LYS A 163 3.33 14.49 7.40
N PHE A 164 2.88 15.69 7.11
CA PHE A 164 2.43 16.63 8.11
C PHE A 164 1.16 16.14 8.81
N ILE A 165 1.13 16.32 10.11
CA ILE A 165 -0.12 16.26 10.86
C ILE A 165 -0.79 17.62 10.68
N GLY A 166 -1.74 17.69 9.77
CA GLY A 166 -2.61 18.86 9.64
C GLY A 166 -3.37 19.11 10.96
N ASN A 167 -4.26 20.07 10.97
CA ASN A 167 -4.98 20.53 12.17
C ASN A 167 -5.43 19.34 13.06
N ILE A 168 -4.82 19.23 14.24
CA ILE A 168 -4.99 18.17 15.24
C ILE A 168 -6.44 18.05 15.75
N GLN A 169 -7.31 19.00 15.40
CA GLN A 169 -8.73 18.98 15.78
C GLN A 169 -9.56 17.94 15.02
N SER A 170 -8.99 17.30 13.99
CA SER A 170 -9.63 16.19 13.29
C SER A 170 -8.68 14.98 13.28
N PRO A 171 -8.71 14.14 14.31
CA PRO A 171 -7.80 12.99 14.44
C PRO A 171 -8.16 11.83 13.52
N ASN A 172 -9.17 11.98 12.66
CA ASN A 172 -9.83 10.88 12.00
C ASN A 172 -9.01 10.19 10.91
N TYR A 173 -7.83 10.70 10.49
CA TYR A 173 -6.97 10.01 9.53
C TYR A 173 -5.52 10.56 9.61
N PRO A 174 -4.81 10.42 10.73
CA PRO A 174 -3.47 10.98 10.85
C PRO A 174 -2.47 10.35 9.89
N TYR A 175 -2.75 9.13 9.39
CA TYR A 175 -1.82 8.35 8.58
C TYR A 175 -2.17 8.26 7.10
N GLU A 176 -3.38 8.59 6.69
CA GLU A 176 -3.90 8.52 5.33
C GLU A 176 -3.71 9.83 4.55
N GLY A 177 -2.55 10.37 4.51
CA GLY A 177 -2.27 11.62 3.80
C GLY A 177 -0.97 11.58 3.01
N HIS A 178 -0.80 12.61 2.18
CA HIS A 178 0.37 12.71 1.31
C HIS A 178 1.69 12.74 2.06
N TYR A 179 2.66 11.98 1.58
CA TYR A 179 4.06 12.08 1.96
C TYR A 179 4.77 12.99 0.98
N ASP A 180 5.15 14.17 1.48
CA ASP A 180 5.79 15.22 0.70
C ASP A 180 7.28 15.35 1.03
N LEU A 181 8.05 15.92 0.12
CA LEU A 181 9.43 16.26 0.33
C LEU A 181 9.57 17.78 0.56
N TYR A 182 9.97 18.15 1.76
CA TYR A 182 10.23 19.53 2.15
C TYR A 182 11.73 19.79 2.08
N THR A 183 12.15 20.76 1.26
CA THR A 183 13.56 21.10 1.04
C THR A 183 13.98 22.41 1.70
N THR A 184 13.03 23.15 2.28
CA THR A 184 13.31 24.37 3.01
C THR A 184 12.54 24.43 4.32
N TRP A 185 13.14 25.07 5.34
CA TRP A 185 12.46 25.27 6.61
C TRP A 185 11.20 26.16 6.51
N SER A 186 11.21 27.13 5.59
CA SER A 186 10.04 27.96 5.37
C SER A 186 8.85 27.16 4.79
N ALA A 187 9.09 26.25 3.86
CA ALA A 187 8.06 25.32 3.38
C ALA A 187 7.54 24.44 4.52
N LEU A 188 8.44 23.96 5.37
CA LEU A 188 8.10 23.16 6.54
C LEU A 188 7.22 23.93 7.54
N LEU A 189 7.52 25.20 7.80
CA LEU A 189 6.74 26.04 8.72
C LEU A 189 5.39 26.48 8.17
N GLN A 190 5.22 26.58 6.87
CA GLN A 190 3.93 26.95 6.25
C GLN A 190 2.86 25.90 6.52
N ALA A 191 3.23 24.66 6.78
CA ALA A 191 2.32 23.60 7.12
C ALA A 191 1.83 23.61 8.59
N GLY A 192 2.24 24.58 9.41
CA GLY A 192 1.70 24.82 10.75
C GLY A 192 2.43 24.05 11.86
N ASP A 193 1.93 22.94 12.29
CA ASP A 193 2.52 22.14 13.37
C ASP A 193 3.85 21.51 12.93
N ARG A 194 4.84 21.46 13.82
CA ARG A 194 6.15 20.83 13.59
C ARG A 194 6.15 19.34 13.88
N ARG A 195 5.00 18.74 14.02
CA ARG A 195 4.81 17.30 14.21
C ARG A 195 4.55 16.63 12.86
N PHE A 196 5.12 15.46 12.69
CA PHE A 196 5.03 14.63 11.49
C PHE A 196 4.65 13.21 11.89
N ASN A 197 3.97 12.51 11.01
CA ASN A 197 3.81 11.07 11.21
C ASN A 197 5.17 10.37 11.13
N ALA A 198 5.40 9.42 12.02
CA ALA A 198 6.43 8.44 11.80
C ALA A 198 5.97 7.42 10.72
N PRO A 199 6.87 6.93 9.86
CA PRO A 199 8.28 7.32 9.75
C PRO A 199 8.48 8.67 9.06
N THR A 200 9.56 9.34 9.40
CA THR A 200 10.04 10.57 8.77
C THR A 200 11.45 10.34 8.25
N LEU A 201 11.72 10.66 6.99
CA LEU A 201 13.02 10.49 6.37
C LEU A 201 13.75 11.83 6.26
N ALA A 202 14.81 12.00 7.04
CA ALA A 202 15.71 13.15 7.01
C ALA A 202 16.98 12.84 6.23
N SER A 203 17.70 13.86 5.77
CA SER A 203 19.00 13.67 5.12
C SER A 203 20.06 14.59 5.71
N ASP A 204 21.28 14.09 5.83
CA ASP A 204 22.47 14.88 6.20
C ASP A 204 23.29 15.32 4.97
N GLY A 205 22.77 15.08 3.76
CA GLY A 205 23.41 15.35 2.48
C GLY A 205 24.28 14.21 1.96
N ARG A 206 24.56 13.20 2.78
CA ARG A 206 25.28 11.97 2.41
C ARG A 206 24.44 10.72 2.67
N ASP A 207 23.91 10.59 3.89
CA ASP A 207 23.07 9.50 4.32
C ASP A 207 21.62 10.00 4.53
N TYR A 208 20.69 9.09 4.45
CA TYR A 208 19.33 9.27 4.92
C TYR A 208 19.20 8.71 6.33
N LEU A 209 18.39 9.35 7.16
CA LEU A 209 18.02 8.91 8.50
C LEU A 209 16.52 8.75 8.55
N LEU A 210 16.03 7.52 8.62
CA LEU A 210 14.61 7.23 8.82
C LEU A 210 14.32 7.17 10.32
N LEU A 211 13.53 8.12 10.80
CA LEU A 211 13.11 8.20 12.20
C LEU A 211 11.73 7.54 12.35
N SER A 212 11.63 6.53 13.21
CA SER A 212 10.39 5.83 13.49
C SER A 212 10.39 5.25 14.90
N GLU A 213 9.36 4.49 15.22
CA GLU A 213 9.31 3.67 16.43
C GLU A 213 8.93 2.24 16.08
N ALA A 214 9.31 1.30 16.95
CA ALA A 214 8.98 -0.11 16.84
C ALA A 214 8.50 -0.68 18.17
N ASP A 215 7.81 -1.83 18.13
CA ASP A 215 7.22 -2.51 19.29
C ASP A 215 6.17 -1.64 20.01
N ASN A 216 5.29 -1.00 19.22
CA ASN A 216 4.19 -0.21 19.75
C ASN A 216 2.98 -1.10 20.03
N ARG A 217 3.04 -1.89 21.08
CA ARG A 217 1.94 -2.72 21.60
C ARG A 217 1.10 -1.93 22.58
N GLY A 218 0.05 -2.56 23.14
CA GLY A 218 -0.77 -2.01 24.22
C GLY A 218 -0.05 -1.79 25.56
N ILE A 219 1.27 -1.60 25.51
CA ILE A 219 2.11 -1.22 26.66
C ILE A 219 2.40 0.28 26.68
N PHE A 220 2.11 0.99 25.56
CA PHE A 220 2.35 2.41 25.39
C PHE A 220 1.48 2.99 24.27
N CYS A 221 1.40 4.32 24.19
CA CYS A 221 0.80 5.03 23.06
C CYS A 221 1.76 5.17 21.88
N SER A 222 1.26 5.58 20.74
CA SER A 222 2.06 5.96 19.58
C SER A 222 2.73 7.33 19.75
N SER A 223 3.66 7.68 18.86
CA SER A 223 4.35 8.96 18.89
C SER A 223 4.45 9.58 17.50
N PHE A 224 4.43 10.91 17.47
CA PHE A 224 4.79 11.72 16.31
C PHE A 224 6.28 12.06 16.37
N VAL A 225 6.91 12.22 15.22
CA VAL A 225 8.23 12.86 15.12
C VAL A 225 8.01 14.37 15.14
N LYS A 226 8.74 15.10 15.98
CA LYS A 226 8.67 16.56 16.10
C LYS A 226 9.99 17.21 15.78
N ALA A 227 10.00 18.21 14.90
CA ALA A 227 11.17 19.04 14.65
C ALA A 227 11.28 20.14 15.72
N GLU A 228 12.33 20.09 16.55
CA GLU A 228 12.54 21.05 17.64
C GLU A 228 13.15 22.36 17.13
N ASN A 229 14.02 22.29 16.13
CA ASN A 229 14.68 23.46 15.55
C ASN A 229 15.09 23.25 14.09
N ARG A 230 15.67 24.31 13.48
CA ARG A 230 16.15 24.33 12.09
C ARG A 230 17.43 23.54 11.85
N LYS A 231 18.06 23.01 12.88
CA LYS A 231 19.39 22.38 12.80
C LYS A 231 19.31 20.85 12.75
N GLY A 232 18.13 20.28 12.56
CA GLY A 232 17.92 18.83 12.53
C GLY A 232 17.88 18.20 13.92
N GLU A 233 17.28 18.87 14.89
CA GLU A 233 16.97 18.31 16.20
C GLU A 233 15.51 17.81 16.21
N PHE A 234 15.35 16.54 16.51
CA PHE A 234 14.05 15.86 16.54
C PHE A 234 13.76 15.24 17.90
N SER A 235 12.48 15.12 18.22
CA SER A 235 11.96 14.42 19.39
C SER A 235 10.76 13.55 19.03
N PHE A 236 10.28 12.76 19.98
CA PHE A 236 9.04 11.97 19.88
C PHE A 236 7.98 12.60 20.78
N ALA A 237 6.89 13.05 20.19
CA ALA A 237 5.75 13.61 20.88
C ALA A 237 4.66 12.54 21.05
N TRP A 238 4.27 12.24 22.28
CA TRP A 238 3.31 11.18 22.57
C TRP A 238 1.88 11.56 22.22
N THR A 239 1.06 10.57 21.85
CA THR A 239 -0.38 10.74 21.65
C THR A 239 -1.16 10.67 22.98
N GLY A 240 -0.59 10.07 24.02
CA GLY A 240 -1.13 10.09 25.37
C GLY A 240 -1.97 8.87 25.76
N GLU A 241 -2.55 8.93 26.96
CA GLU A 241 -3.37 7.84 27.50
C GLU A 241 -4.68 7.67 26.77
N VAL A 242 -5.34 8.81 26.49
CA VAL A 242 -6.62 8.87 25.79
C VAL A 242 -6.52 9.89 24.66
N LYS A 243 -7.48 9.84 23.74
CA LYS A 243 -7.59 10.78 22.64
C LYS A 243 -7.70 12.23 23.11
N ASP A 244 -6.55 12.90 23.22
CA ASP A 244 -6.48 14.33 23.50
C ASP A 244 -5.20 14.91 22.88
N TYR A 245 -5.32 15.44 21.68
CA TYR A 245 -4.19 15.92 20.89
C TYR A 245 -3.91 17.41 21.03
N ALA A 246 -4.52 18.08 22.02
CA ALA A 246 -4.27 19.50 22.22
C ALA A 246 -2.77 19.77 22.47
N GLU A 247 -2.17 20.68 21.70
CA GLU A 247 -0.72 20.93 21.70
C GLU A 247 -0.20 21.42 23.06
N ASP A 248 -1.04 22.08 23.84
CA ASP A 248 -0.75 22.67 25.15
C ASP A 248 -0.91 21.67 26.31
N LYS A 249 -1.49 20.50 26.08
CA LYS A 249 -1.64 19.47 27.10
C LYS A 249 -0.42 18.58 27.17
N LYS A 250 0.13 18.42 28.35
CA LYS A 250 1.15 17.41 28.61
C LYS A 250 0.51 16.04 28.52
N GLN A 251 0.84 15.31 27.47
CA GLN A 251 0.38 13.94 27.29
C GLN A 251 1.05 13.04 28.31
N SER A 252 0.26 12.32 29.08
CA SER A 252 0.76 11.32 30.03
C SER A 252 0.34 9.92 29.62
N VAL A 253 1.12 8.94 30.05
CA VAL A 253 0.83 7.51 29.82
C VAL A 253 0.96 6.76 31.11
N ILE A 254 -0.05 5.95 31.45
CA ILE A 254 -0.11 5.12 32.66
C ILE A 254 0.43 3.73 32.33
N CYS A 255 1.62 3.43 32.81
CA CYS A 255 2.28 2.16 32.53
C CYS A 255 2.30 1.25 33.76
N ALA A 256 1.85 0.00 33.62
CA ALA A 256 2.08 -1.05 34.58
C ALA A 256 3.58 -1.41 34.65
N LEU A 257 4.09 -1.81 35.84
CA LEU A 257 5.49 -2.21 35.96
C LEU A 257 5.68 -3.73 35.77
N PRO A 258 6.69 -4.17 34.99
CA PRO A 258 7.73 -3.36 34.37
C PRO A 258 7.18 -2.58 33.19
N ALA A 259 7.55 -1.29 33.05
CA ALA A 259 7.12 -0.41 31.96
C ALA A 259 8.20 -0.35 30.87
N TYR A 260 7.76 -0.32 29.62
CA TYR A 260 8.61 -0.20 28.45
C TYR A 260 8.07 0.92 27.56
N THR A 261 8.95 1.78 27.05
CA THR A 261 8.59 2.63 25.90
C THR A 261 8.76 1.85 24.61
N PRO A 262 8.10 2.24 23.51
CA PRO A 262 8.49 1.76 22.18
C PRO A 262 9.98 2.06 21.90
N TRP A 263 10.58 1.30 20.99
CA TRP A 263 11.91 1.61 20.51
C TRP A 263 11.88 2.88 19.66
N ARG A 264 12.77 3.83 19.95
CA ARG A 264 13.06 4.97 19.08
C ARG A 264 14.08 4.51 18.07
N MET A 265 13.64 4.28 16.82
CA MET A 265 14.41 3.65 15.76
C MET A 265 14.95 4.70 14.78
N VAL A 266 16.21 4.56 14.41
CA VAL A 266 16.87 5.35 13.36
C VAL A 266 17.59 4.41 12.41
N VAL A 267 17.10 4.27 11.19
CA VAL A 267 17.84 3.63 10.09
C VAL A 267 18.74 4.66 9.44
N ALA A 268 19.99 4.31 9.13
CA ALA A 268 20.97 5.26 8.62
C ALA A 268 21.78 4.70 7.45
N GLY A 269 21.57 5.22 6.25
CA GLY A 269 22.29 4.80 5.05
C GLY A 269 21.77 5.44 3.77
N ASP A 270 22.04 4.79 2.65
CA ASP A 270 21.46 5.16 1.36
C ASP A 270 19.99 4.70 1.25
N LEU A 271 19.33 4.98 0.13
CA LEU A 271 17.94 4.57 -0.08
C LEU A 271 17.75 3.05 -0.13
N ALA A 272 18.77 2.28 -0.55
CA ALA A 272 18.72 0.83 -0.53
C ALA A 272 18.71 0.32 0.92
N THR A 273 19.62 0.82 1.75
CA THR A 273 19.65 0.52 3.20
C THR A 273 18.30 0.82 3.86
N VAL A 274 17.70 1.98 3.54
CA VAL A 274 16.40 2.38 4.07
C VAL A 274 15.29 1.44 3.60
N PHE A 275 15.23 1.10 2.32
CA PHE A 275 14.20 0.24 1.74
C PHE A 275 14.28 -1.20 2.25
N GLU A 276 15.50 -1.74 2.38
CA GLU A 276 15.74 -3.15 2.69
C GLU A 276 15.75 -3.47 4.18
N THR A 277 15.82 -2.46 5.05
CA THR A 277 15.89 -2.68 6.51
C THR A 277 14.77 -3.57 7.05
N THR A 278 15.10 -4.37 8.04
CA THR A 278 14.16 -5.20 8.81
C THR A 278 14.17 -4.87 10.30
N MET A 279 14.77 -3.72 10.66
CA MET A 279 14.89 -3.31 12.06
C MET A 279 13.54 -3.20 12.77
N THR A 280 12.47 -2.84 12.04
CA THR A 280 11.13 -2.69 12.64
C THR A 280 10.65 -4.00 13.23
N GLU A 281 10.77 -5.12 12.50
CA GLU A 281 10.43 -6.46 12.99
C GLU A 281 11.44 -6.94 14.03
N ASN A 282 12.74 -6.76 13.80
CA ASN A 282 13.81 -7.23 14.68
C ASN A 282 13.71 -6.64 16.10
N LEU A 283 13.16 -5.43 16.24
CA LEU A 283 12.95 -4.76 17.52
C LEU A 283 11.74 -5.29 18.30
N CYS A 284 10.85 -6.07 17.68
CA CYS A 284 9.68 -6.64 18.32
C CYS A 284 10.00 -7.99 19.01
N PRO A 285 9.22 -8.38 20.03
CA PRO A 285 9.32 -9.70 20.62
C PRO A 285 9.06 -10.83 19.62
N PRO A 286 9.58 -12.03 19.89
CA PRO A 286 9.24 -13.23 19.12
C PRO A 286 7.74 -13.51 19.07
N THR A 287 7.34 -14.38 18.14
CA THR A 287 5.94 -14.78 17.95
C THR A 287 5.33 -15.40 19.23
N VAL A 288 4.03 -15.13 19.41
CA VAL A 288 3.24 -15.68 20.53
C VAL A 288 2.51 -16.98 20.17
N ILE A 289 2.68 -17.46 18.94
CA ILE A 289 2.06 -18.71 18.45
C ILE A 289 3.14 -19.67 17.93
N ASP A 290 2.94 -20.96 18.16
CA ASP A 290 3.85 -22.01 17.71
C ASP A 290 3.51 -22.49 16.28
N ASP A 291 2.22 -22.58 15.94
CA ASP A 291 1.75 -23.03 14.63
C ASP A 291 1.37 -21.85 13.73
N MET A 292 2.16 -21.62 12.69
CA MET A 292 1.91 -20.62 11.64
C MET A 292 1.36 -21.25 10.34
N SER A 293 1.12 -22.55 10.29
CA SER A 293 0.74 -23.28 9.07
C SER A 293 -0.61 -22.85 8.48
N TRP A 294 -1.50 -22.29 9.31
CA TRP A 294 -2.80 -21.77 8.91
C TRP A 294 -2.74 -20.36 8.30
N ILE A 295 -1.63 -19.65 8.47
CA ILE A 295 -1.45 -18.30 7.93
C ILE A 295 -1.07 -18.42 6.46
N LYS A 296 -2.00 -18.04 5.59
CA LYS A 296 -1.81 -18.11 4.14
C LYS A 296 -1.83 -16.69 3.55
N PRO A 297 -0.74 -16.25 2.88
CA PRO A 297 -0.77 -15.01 2.10
C PRO A 297 -1.60 -15.19 0.84
N GLY A 298 -2.16 -14.10 0.31
CA GLY A 298 -2.89 -14.16 -0.95
C GLY A 298 -3.57 -12.87 -1.36
N VAL A 299 -4.10 -12.87 -2.58
CA VAL A 299 -4.90 -11.78 -3.12
C VAL A 299 -6.35 -11.96 -2.71
N ALA A 300 -7.03 -10.87 -2.38
CA ALA A 300 -8.45 -10.82 -2.11
C ALA A 300 -9.18 -10.01 -3.18
N ALA A 301 -10.24 -10.57 -3.75
CA ALA A 301 -11.22 -9.76 -4.46
C ALA A 301 -11.96 -8.90 -3.45
N TRP A 302 -12.10 -7.61 -3.72
CA TRP A 302 -12.69 -6.69 -2.78
C TRP A 302 -13.79 -5.86 -3.43
N TYR A 303 -14.99 -6.04 -2.92
CA TYR A 303 -16.13 -5.25 -3.31
C TYR A 303 -16.17 -3.92 -2.55
N TRP A 304 -15.33 -2.97 -2.98
CA TRP A 304 -15.34 -1.64 -2.39
C TRP A 304 -16.44 -0.78 -2.97
N GLY A 305 -17.29 -0.24 -2.19
CA GLY A 305 -18.39 0.62 -2.65
C GLY A 305 -19.72 0.32 -1.98
N GLY A 306 -19.78 -0.68 -1.12
CA GLY A 306 -20.96 -1.01 -0.34
C GLY A 306 -21.27 -0.05 0.78
N SER A 307 -20.26 0.64 1.33
CA SER A 307 -20.41 1.35 2.58
C SER A 307 -20.80 2.81 2.47
N ASP A 308 -20.25 3.61 1.54
CA ASP A 308 -20.31 5.06 1.69
C ASP A 308 -20.68 5.89 0.46
N GLY A 309 -21.84 5.76 -0.06
CA GLY A 309 -22.36 6.73 -1.04
C GLY A 309 -22.47 6.21 -2.47
N ASN A 310 -21.78 5.13 -2.83
CA ASN A 310 -21.92 4.46 -4.13
C ASN A 310 -22.99 3.39 -4.18
N LYS A 311 -23.86 3.28 -3.16
CA LYS A 311 -25.01 2.35 -3.15
C LYS A 311 -25.83 2.40 -4.43
N THR A 312 -25.92 3.56 -5.06
CA THR A 312 -26.64 3.73 -6.32
C THR A 312 -25.94 3.06 -7.51
N ASP A 313 -24.61 3.06 -7.55
CA ASP A 313 -23.87 2.47 -8.66
C ASP A 313 -23.78 0.97 -8.52
N ILE A 314 -23.60 0.48 -7.32
CA ILE A 314 -23.67 -0.93 -6.94
C ILE A 314 -25.05 -1.49 -7.24
N GLN A 315 -26.12 -0.78 -6.85
CA GLN A 315 -27.49 -1.18 -7.17
C GLN A 315 -27.69 -1.23 -8.69
N LYS A 316 -27.07 -0.34 -9.46
CA LYS A 316 -27.15 -0.35 -10.92
C LYS A 316 -26.37 -1.50 -11.56
N VAL A 317 -25.20 -1.85 -11.03
CA VAL A 317 -24.30 -2.86 -11.60
C VAL A 317 -24.72 -4.27 -11.17
N TYR A 318 -24.95 -4.49 -9.89
CA TYR A 318 -25.14 -5.81 -9.31
C TYR A 318 -26.58 -6.07 -8.83
N GLY A 319 -27.40 -5.05 -8.66
CA GLY A 319 -28.73 -5.17 -8.10
C GLY A 319 -28.78 -5.09 -6.56
N GLY A 320 -27.67 -5.18 -5.88
CA GLY A 320 -27.53 -5.06 -4.44
C GLY A 320 -26.15 -5.46 -3.92
N ILE A 321 -25.88 -5.15 -2.65
CA ILE A 321 -24.60 -5.46 -1.98
C ILE A 321 -24.38 -6.98 -1.98
N ARG A 322 -25.37 -7.75 -1.55
CA ARG A 322 -25.29 -9.20 -1.49
C ARG A 322 -24.91 -9.82 -2.83
N GLU A 323 -25.56 -9.42 -3.91
CA GLU A 323 -25.32 -9.90 -5.26
C GLU A 323 -23.91 -9.56 -5.74
N GLY A 324 -23.41 -8.35 -5.40
CA GLY A 324 -22.05 -7.93 -5.69
C GLY A 324 -21.01 -8.78 -4.95
N GLU A 325 -21.24 -9.08 -3.67
CA GLU A 325 -20.35 -9.94 -2.88
C GLU A 325 -20.27 -11.37 -3.43
N TYR A 326 -21.40 -11.93 -3.91
CA TYR A 326 -21.39 -13.24 -4.56
C TYR A 326 -20.60 -13.22 -5.88
N ASP A 327 -20.74 -12.17 -6.70
CA ASP A 327 -19.98 -12.04 -7.96
C ASP A 327 -18.46 -11.89 -7.70
N HIS A 328 -18.07 -11.15 -6.66
CA HIS A 328 -16.66 -11.03 -6.27
C HIS A 328 -16.07 -12.33 -5.74
N ALA A 329 -16.85 -13.12 -4.98
CA ALA A 329 -16.44 -14.46 -4.56
C ALA A 329 -16.26 -15.40 -5.77
N ASP A 330 -17.16 -15.34 -6.73
CA ASP A 330 -17.08 -16.10 -7.99
C ASP A 330 -15.88 -15.66 -8.82
N PHE A 331 -15.63 -14.37 -8.88
CA PHE A 331 -14.48 -13.80 -9.59
C PHE A 331 -13.15 -14.17 -8.91
N ALA A 332 -13.07 -14.17 -7.59
CA ALA A 332 -11.88 -14.64 -6.87
C ALA A 332 -11.56 -16.09 -7.27
N ALA A 333 -12.57 -16.96 -7.36
CA ALA A 333 -12.40 -18.33 -7.84
C ALA A 333 -11.92 -18.38 -9.31
N GLU A 334 -12.49 -17.54 -10.20
CA GLU A 334 -12.07 -17.41 -11.61
C GLU A 334 -10.58 -17.00 -11.72
N MET A 335 -10.16 -16.10 -10.85
CA MET A 335 -8.77 -15.59 -10.81
C MET A 335 -7.81 -16.56 -10.11
N GLY A 336 -8.31 -17.56 -9.39
CA GLY A 336 -7.49 -18.42 -8.53
C GLY A 336 -6.99 -17.70 -7.28
N TRP A 337 -7.62 -16.61 -6.89
CA TRP A 337 -7.31 -15.87 -5.67
C TRP A 337 -7.92 -16.55 -4.45
N PRO A 338 -7.18 -16.68 -3.34
CA PRO A 338 -7.65 -17.45 -2.19
C PRO A 338 -8.72 -16.75 -1.36
N TYR A 339 -8.92 -15.44 -1.55
CA TYR A 339 -9.78 -14.65 -0.69
C TYR A 339 -10.79 -13.78 -1.45
N THR A 340 -11.92 -13.53 -0.79
CA THR A 340 -12.81 -12.39 -1.05
C THR A 340 -13.04 -11.65 0.26
N LEU A 341 -13.12 -10.31 0.22
CA LEU A 341 -13.43 -9.46 1.37
C LEU A 341 -14.89 -9.02 1.29
N ILE A 342 -15.67 -9.40 2.26
CA ILE A 342 -17.06 -8.95 2.47
C ILE A 342 -16.99 -7.61 3.19
N ASP A 343 -17.30 -6.52 2.47
CA ASP A 343 -17.20 -5.15 2.99
C ASP A 343 -18.46 -4.69 3.73
N GLY A 344 -18.47 -3.42 4.16
CA GLY A 344 -19.54 -2.78 4.91
C GLY A 344 -20.93 -2.95 4.26
N GLY A 345 -21.97 -2.98 5.10
CA GLY A 345 -23.34 -3.23 4.66
C GLY A 345 -23.75 -4.71 4.63
N TRP A 346 -22.88 -5.59 5.08
CA TRP A 346 -23.22 -7.01 5.22
C TRP A 346 -24.29 -7.28 6.31
N SER A 347 -24.90 -8.45 6.25
CA SER A 347 -25.90 -8.92 7.20
C SER A 347 -25.60 -10.35 7.65
N ALA A 348 -25.76 -10.61 8.96
CA ALA A 348 -25.69 -11.96 9.53
C ALA A 348 -26.72 -12.94 8.92
N GLU A 349 -27.74 -12.43 8.23
CA GLU A 349 -28.75 -13.21 7.56
C GLU A 349 -28.21 -13.97 6.35
N TRP A 350 -27.27 -13.38 5.59
CA TRP A 350 -26.78 -13.97 4.34
C TRP A 350 -25.26 -14.30 4.34
N VAL A 351 -24.45 -13.69 5.23
CA VAL A 351 -22.99 -13.96 5.28
C VAL A 351 -22.66 -15.44 5.42
N PRO A 352 -23.30 -16.25 6.32
CA PRO A 352 -22.98 -17.67 6.42
C PRO A 352 -23.23 -18.44 5.12
N SER A 353 -24.25 -18.04 4.33
CA SER A 353 -24.53 -18.65 3.04
C SER A 353 -23.49 -18.29 1.97
N LEU A 354 -23.02 -17.05 1.97
CA LEU A 354 -21.93 -16.60 1.08
C LEU A 354 -20.61 -17.31 1.43
N VAL A 355 -20.26 -17.41 2.71
CA VAL A 355 -19.07 -18.15 3.14
C VAL A 355 -19.09 -19.59 2.62
N LYS A 356 -20.20 -20.28 2.77
CA LYS A 356 -20.35 -21.64 2.23
C LYS A 356 -20.18 -21.68 0.71
N HIS A 357 -20.82 -20.74 -0.02
CA HIS A 357 -20.71 -20.63 -1.47
C HIS A 357 -19.27 -20.41 -1.94
N ALA A 358 -18.54 -19.50 -1.28
CA ALA A 358 -17.14 -19.21 -1.58
C ALA A 358 -16.24 -20.44 -1.33
N GLN A 359 -16.44 -21.13 -0.19
CA GLN A 359 -15.67 -22.32 0.18
C GLN A 359 -15.90 -23.49 -0.78
N GLU A 360 -17.13 -23.68 -1.29
CA GLU A 360 -17.43 -24.68 -2.33
C GLU A 360 -16.61 -24.43 -3.64
N LYS A 361 -16.13 -23.20 -3.84
CA LYS A 361 -15.29 -22.79 -4.97
C LYS A 361 -13.80 -22.66 -4.62
N GLY A 362 -13.40 -22.98 -3.39
CA GLY A 362 -12.03 -22.90 -2.93
C GLY A 362 -11.59 -21.48 -2.51
N VAL A 363 -12.53 -20.57 -2.26
CA VAL A 363 -12.29 -19.20 -1.82
C VAL A 363 -12.69 -19.06 -0.36
N GLU A 364 -11.86 -18.42 0.44
CA GLU A 364 -12.12 -18.08 1.84
C GLU A 364 -12.59 -16.64 1.99
N CYS A 365 -13.46 -16.38 2.96
CA CYS A 365 -14.00 -15.05 3.20
C CYS A 365 -13.28 -14.32 4.31
N LEU A 366 -12.97 -13.05 4.06
CA LEU A 366 -12.61 -12.05 5.05
C LEU A 366 -13.82 -11.17 5.33
N LEU A 367 -13.91 -10.56 6.53
CA LEU A 367 -15.07 -9.75 6.91
C LEU A 367 -14.63 -8.38 7.41
N TRP A 368 -15.22 -7.33 6.86
CA TRP A 368 -15.02 -5.97 7.31
C TRP A 368 -15.89 -5.63 8.54
N GLN A 369 -15.34 -4.83 9.47
CA GLN A 369 -16.09 -4.25 10.57
C GLN A 369 -15.45 -2.97 11.08
N THR A 370 -16.25 -2.03 11.57
CA THR A 370 -15.77 -0.82 12.23
C THR A 370 -15.29 -1.11 13.65
N ALA A 371 -14.14 -0.55 14.03
CA ALA A 371 -13.66 -0.51 15.41
C ALA A 371 -14.31 0.60 16.23
N LYS A 372 -15.02 1.53 15.57
CA LYS A 372 -15.63 2.69 16.19
C LYS A 372 -16.80 2.31 17.08
N LEU A 373 -16.64 2.56 18.37
CA LEU A 373 -17.61 2.11 19.37
C LEU A 373 -18.96 2.84 19.31
N SER A 374 -19.01 4.03 18.70
CA SER A 374 -20.25 4.75 18.45
C SER A 374 -21.13 4.08 17.39
N ASP A 375 -20.51 3.36 16.46
CA ASP A 375 -21.17 2.79 15.29
C ASP A 375 -21.48 1.29 15.47
N SER A 376 -20.72 0.61 16.35
CA SER A 376 -20.91 -0.79 16.67
C SER A 376 -20.34 -1.14 18.04
N ASP A 377 -21.01 -2.03 18.75
CA ASP A 377 -20.55 -2.60 20.02
C ASP A 377 -19.74 -3.91 19.85
N ALA A 378 -19.50 -4.33 18.60
CA ALA A 378 -18.82 -5.57 18.28
C ALA A 378 -17.46 -5.73 18.99
N PHE A 379 -16.74 -4.61 19.15
CA PHE A 379 -15.42 -4.57 19.80
C PHE A 379 -15.41 -3.80 21.12
N SER A 380 -16.59 -3.52 21.72
CA SER A 380 -16.66 -3.03 23.07
C SER A 380 -16.17 -4.06 24.08
N ASN A 381 -15.77 -3.60 25.26
CA ASN A 381 -15.35 -4.46 26.35
C ASN A 381 -16.40 -5.55 26.63
N GLY A 382 -15.98 -6.82 26.56
CA GLY A 382 -16.81 -7.99 26.78
C GLY A 382 -17.49 -8.57 25.54
N ASN A 383 -17.63 -7.87 24.44
CA ASN A 383 -18.23 -8.37 23.21
C ASN A 383 -17.22 -8.92 22.20
N MET A 384 -15.99 -8.40 22.19
CA MET A 384 -14.96 -8.72 21.18
C MET A 384 -14.77 -10.22 21.00
N GLU A 385 -14.59 -10.96 22.06
CA GLU A 385 -14.38 -12.41 21.99
C GLU A 385 -15.62 -13.17 21.48
N LYS A 386 -16.81 -12.77 21.92
CA LYS A 386 -18.08 -13.38 21.47
C LYS A 386 -18.28 -13.13 19.98
N THR A 387 -17.99 -11.93 19.50
CA THR A 387 -18.11 -11.55 18.09
C THR A 387 -17.15 -12.35 17.22
N LEU A 388 -15.87 -12.41 17.59
CA LEU A 388 -14.87 -13.18 16.85
C LEU A 388 -15.18 -14.67 16.82
N LYS A 389 -15.64 -15.22 17.96
CA LYS A 389 -16.09 -16.61 18.00
C LYS A 389 -17.24 -16.88 17.03
N GLN A 390 -18.23 -15.99 17.00
CA GLN A 390 -19.37 -16.12 16.07
C GLN A 390 -18.91 -16.13 14.61
N TRP A 391 -18.00 -15.23 14.22
CA TRP A 391 -17.49 -15.19 12.86
C TRP A 391 -16.63 -16.41 12.51
N ALA A 392 -15.82 -16.91 13.47
CA ALA A 392 -15.14 -18.18 13.29
C ALA A 392 -16.11 -19.35 13.08
N ASP A 393 -17.22 -19.38 13.84
CA ASP A 393 -18.28 -20.39 13.67
C ASP A 393 -18.98 -20.29 12.30
N TRP A 394 -19.02 -19.11 11.68
CA TRP A 394 -19.50 -18.93 10.30
C TRP A 394 -18.49 -19.39 9.25
N GLY A 395 -17.21 -19.60 9.61
CA GLY A 395 -16.13 -19.97 8.71
C GLY A 395 -15.33 -18.80 8.15
N ILE A 396 -15.48 -17.58 8.71
CA ILE A 396 -14.66 -16.41 8.36
C ILE A 396 -13.19 -16.70 8.73
N LYS A 397 -12.28 -16.45 7.78
CA LYS A 397 -10.83 -16.72 7.93
C LYS A 397 -9.98 -15.51 8.31
N GLY A 398 -10.54 -14.34 8.19
CA GLY A 398 -9.84 -13.12 8.57
C GLY A 398 -10.78 -11.93 8.63
N ILE A 399 -10.24 -10.83 9.10
CA ILE A 399 -11.01 -9.61 9.34
C ILE A 399 -10.26 -8.38 8.84
N LYS A 400 -11.01 -7.43 8.27
CA LYS A 400 -10.57 -6.04 8.02
C LYS A 400 -11.28 -5.17 9.06
N ILE A 401 -10.52 -4.61 10.01
CA ILE A 401 -11.06 -3.80 11.10
C ILE A 401 -10.66 -2.36 10.89
N ASP A 402 -11.67 -1.50 10.72
CA ASP A 402 -11.52 -0.14 10.24
C ASP A 402 -11.92 0.91 11.29
N PHE A 403 -11.54 2.18 11.06
CA PHE A 403 -11.92 3.33 11.88
C PHE A 403 -11.48 3.23 13.34
N TRP A 404 -10.20 2.95 13.59
CA TRP A 404 -9.63 3.02 14.94
C TRP A 404 -9.54 4.44 15.46
N GLU A 405 -9.52 5.43 14.57
CA GLU A 405 -9.64 6.86 14.83
C GLU A 405 -8.49 7.52 15.58
N ASP A 406 -7.69 6.78 16.36
CA ASP A 406 -6.55 7.30 17.10
C ASP A 406 -5.53 6.21 17.43
N ASP A 407 -4.42 6.57 18.03
CA ASP A 407 -3.33 5.73 18.46
C ASP A 407 -2.89 6.04 19.90
N SER A 408 -3.85 6.47 20.75
CA SER A 408 -3.69 6.57 22.19
C SER A 408 -3.37 5.21 22.82
N HIS A 409 -2.90 5.25 24.07
CA HIS A 409 -2.60 4.01 24.80
C HIS A 409 -3.83 3.10 24.93
N GLU A 410 -5.00 3.68 25.17
CA GLU A 410 -6.26 2.92 25.23
C GLU A 410 -6.55 2.21 23.91
N THR A 411 -6.38 2.89 22.78
CA THR A 411 -6.58 2.28 21.44
C THR A 411 -5.55 1.19 21.17
N MET A 412 -4.27 1.40 21.52
CA MET A 412 -3.24 0.37 21.36
C MET A 412 -3.53 -0.88 22.20
N ILE A 413 -4.08 -0.73 23.42
CA ILE A 413 -4.53 -1.87 24.24
C ILE A 413 -5.67 -2.63 23.54
N ARG A 414 -6.65 -1.93 22.98
CA ARG A 414 -7.77 -2.56 22.25
C ARG A 414 -7.27 -3.33 21.01
N MET A 415 -6.35 -2.74 20.22
CA MET A 415 -5.74 -3.39 19.07
C MET A 415 -4.99 -4.66 19.47
N GLU A 416 -4.15 -4.60 20.51
CA GLU A 416 -3.40 -5.78 20.98
C GLU A 416 -4.33 -6.88 21.51
N ASN A 417 -5.41 -6.54 22.19
CA ASN A 417 -6.41 -7.51 22.64
C ASN A 417 -7.12 -8.17 21.45
N LEU A 418 -7.45 -7.43 20.40
CA LEU A 418 -7.98 -7.98 19.15
C LEU A 418 -6.99 -8.97 18.54
N LEU A 419 -5.71 -8.59 18.41
CA LEU A 419 -4.67 -9.47 17.85
C LEU A 419 -4.58 -10.78 18.66
N LYS A 420 -4.53 -10.73 19.99
CA LYS A 420 -4.50 -11.92 20.84
C LYS A 420 -5.68 -12.87 20.61
N LEU A 421 -6.87 -12.31 20.47
CA LEU A 421 -8.09 -13.09 20.21
C LEU A 421 -8.10 -13.66 18.78
N CYS A 422 -7.62 -12.90 17.79
CA CYS A 422 -7.51 -13.39 16.41
C CYS A 422 -6.55 -14.59 16.32
N GLY A 423 -5.43 -14.56 17.06
CA GLY A 423 -4.56 -15.75 17.17
C GLY A 423 -5.27 -16.96 17.78
N LYS A 424 -6.11 -16.74 18.80
CA LYS A 424 -6.90 -17.81 19.43
C LYS A 424 -7.90 -18.47 18.46
N TYR A 425 -8.51 -17.68 17.59
CA TYR A 425 -9.51 -18.15 16.63
C TYR A 425 -8.93 -18.40 15.23
N GLN A 426 -7.61 -18.33 15.06
CA GLN A 426 -6.91 -18.52 13.77
C GLN A 426 -7.48 -17.62 12.64
N MET A 427 -7.62 -16.33 12.94
CA MET A 427 -8.08 -15.32 12.01
C MET A 427 -6.94 -14.43 11.53
N LEU A 428 -6.83 -14.23 10.23
CA LEU A 428 -5.96 -13.24 9.60
C LEU A 428 -6.46 -11.83 9.90
N VAL A 429 -5.56 -10.87 10.03
CA VAL A 429 -5.92 -9.50 10.41
C VAL A 429 -5.41 -8.49 9.40
N ASN A 430 -6.30 -7.59 8.98
CA ASN A 430 -6.01 -6.33 8.32
C ASN A 430 -6.52 -5.20 9.22
N LEU A 431 -5.65 -4.28 9.63
CA LEU A 431 -6.02 -3.08 10.37
C LEU A 431 -6.14 -1.91 9.40
N HIS A 432 -7.30 -1.24 9.41
CA HIS A 432 -7.62 -0.12 8.55
C HIS A 432 -8.02 1.11 9.38
N GLY A 433 -8.03 2.33 8.81
CA GLY A 433 -8.27 3.54 9.58
C GLY A 433 -7.42 3.61 10.86
N CYS A 434 -6.15 3.24 10.79
CA CYS A 434 -5.31 2.93 11.93
C CYS A 434 -3.93 3.59 11.85
N THR A 435 -3.14 3.46 12.93
CA THR A 435 -1.72 3.87 12.96
C THR A 435 -0.87 3.04 11.99
N ARG A 436 0.34 3.53 11.67
CA ARG A 436 1.32 2.79 10.85
C ARG A 436 1.82 1.53 11.54
N PRO A 437 2.39 0.56 10.81
CA PRO A 437 3.08 -0.60 11.38
C PRO A 437 4.26 -0.19 12.28
N SER A 438 4.51 -1.03 13.27
CA SER A 438 5.64 -0.92 14.19
C SER A 438 6.35 -2.28 14.40
N GLY A 439 6.24 -3.21 13.43
CA GLY A 439 6.89 -4.52 13.46
C GLY A 439 6.10 -5.61 14.17
N LEU A 440 4.85 -5.35 14.57
CA LEU A 440 4.04 -6.28 15.36
C LEU A 440 3.79 -7.63 14.69
N ARG A 441 3.95 -7.73 13.36
CA ARG A 441 3.83 -9.01 12.66
C ARG A 441 4.88 -10.06 13.07
N ARG A 442 6.02 -9.67 13.68
CA ARG A 442 6.92 -10.66 14.29
C ARG A 442 6.27 -11.34 15.49
N THR A 443 5.56 -10.56 16.32
CA THR A 443 4.86 -11.07 17.51
C THR A 443 3.54 -11.73 17.14
N TYR A 444 2.82 -11.16 16.19
CA TYR A 444 1.51 -11.60 15.70
C TYR A 444 1.58 -11.85 14.18
N PRO A 445 2.12 -12.99 13.71
CA PRO A 445 2.40 -13.22 12.28
C PRO A 445 1.16 -13.28 11.39
N TYR A 446 -0.03 -13.38 11.97
CA TYR A 446 -1.31 -13.27 11.30
C TYR A 446 -1.82 -11.82 11.12
N LEU A 447 -1.08 -10.81 11.58
CA LEU A 447 -1.26 -9.42 11.18
C LEU A 447 -0.68 -9.26 9.76
N MET A 448 -1.53 -9.48 8.76
CA MET A 448 -1.13 -9.61 7.36
C MET A 448 -0.80 -8.27 6.72
N THR A 449 -1.58 -7.25 7.07
CA THR A 449 -1.44 -5.91 6.49
C THR A 449 -2.06 -4.84 7.39
N GLN A 450 -1.66 -3.59 7.16
CA GLN A 450 -2.23 -2.40 7.82
C GLN A 450 -2.36 -1.29 6.79
N GLU A 451 -3.42 -0.49 6.89
CA GLU A 451 -3.52 0.72 6.09
C GLU A 451 -2.51 1.76 6.57
N GLY A 452 -2.89 2.75 7.35
CA GLY A 452 -2.01 3.84 7.77
C GLY A 452 -1.23 4.46 6.59
N ILE A 453 -1.86 4.59 5.43
CA ILE A 453 -1.30 5.02 4.15
C ILE A 453 -2.35 5.76 3.34
N CYS A 454 -1.95 6.73 2.54
CA CYS A 454 -2.80 7.29 1.49
C CYS A 454 -2.80 6.32 0.31
N GLY A 455 -3.76 5.41 0.28
CA GLY A 455 -3.84 4.29 -0.66
C GLY A 455 -4.72 4.54 -1.87
N GLY A 456 -4.98 3.49 -2.66
CA GLY A 456 -5.80 3.51 -3.88
C GLY A 456 -7.22 4.02 -3.66
N GLU A 457 -7.82 3.75 -2.49
CA GLU A 457 -9.15 4.25 -2.13
C GLU A 457 -9.28 5.77 -2.29
N THR A 458 -8.20 6.53 -2.09
CA THR A 458 -8.21 7.99 -2.22
C THR A 458 -8.39 8.47 -3.66
N ASN A 459 -8.17 7.62 -4.66
CA ASN A 459 -8.50 7.94 -6.05
C ASN A 459 -10.00 8.14 -6.26
N PHE A 460 -10.84 7.65 -5.36
CA PHE A 460 -12.29 7.78 -5.41
C PHE A 460 -12.84 9.01 -4.65
N GLY A 461 -12.01 10.01 -4.31
CA GLY A 461 -12.56 11.35 -4.10
C GLY A 461 -12.27 12.12 -2.84
N TRP A 462 -11.64 11.58 -1.79
CA TRP A 462 -11.39 12.42 -0.62
C TRP A 462 -9.96 12.97 -0.50
N ALA A 463 -9.01 12.43 -1.24
CA ALA A 463 -7.69 13.05 -1.39
C ALA A 463 -7.40 13.28 -2.86
N SER A 464 -7.39 14.52 -3.28
CA SER A 464 -7.01 14.88 -4.64
C SER A 464 -5.52 14.59 -4.85
N ASN A 465 -5.18 13.98 -6.00
CA ASN A 465 -3.85 13.93 -6.58
C ASN A 465 -2.85 12.96 -5.93
N ILE A 466 -3.18 11.67 -5.85
CA ILE A 466 -2.14 10.66 -5.68
C ILE A 466 -1.29 10.66 -6.95
N THR A 467 -0.03 11.07 -6.82
CA THR A 467 0.94 11.17 -7.92
C THR A 467 2.04 10.11 -7.76
N GLY A 468 2.79 9.86 -8.83
CA GLY A 468 3.98 9.01 -8.75
C GLY A 468 5.02 9.54 -7.75
N ALA A 469 5.11 10.85 -7.54
CA ALA A 469 5.96 11.44 -6.52
C ALA A 469 5.59 10.98 -5.11
N HIS A 470 4.29 10.95 -4.79
CA HIS A 470 3.78 10.44 -3.53
C HIS A 470 4.08 8.95 -3.36
N HIS A 471 3.79 8.13 -4.39
CA HIS A 471 4.10 6.69 -4.38
C HIS A 471 5.58 6.44 -4.11
N ILE A 472 6.47 7.17 -4.80
CA ILE A 472 7.93 7.03 -4.63
C ILE A 472 8.36 7.44 -3.21
N ASN A 473 7.83 8.54 -2.67
CA ASN A 473 8.16 8.94 -1.30
C ASN A 473 7.67 7.92 -0.27
N MET A 474 6.49 7.31 -0.47
CA MET A 474 5.99 6.26 0.41
C MET A 474 6.87 5.01 0.41
N MET A 475 7.52 4.68 -0.71
CA MET A 475 8.46 3.55 -0.78
C MET A 475 9.63 3.70 0.19
N PHE A 476 10.06 4.93 0.46
CA PHE A 476 11.20 5.25 1.33
C PHE A 476 10.80 5.78 2.71
N THR A 477 9.51 5.81 3.01
CA THR A 477 8.95 6.24 4.29
C THR A 477 8.00 5.19 4.85
N ARG A 478 6.70 5.36 4.66
CA ARG A 478 5.64 4.53 5.26
C ARG A 478 5.80 3.04 4.98
N ASN A 479 6.17 2.67 3.75
CA ASN A 479 6.28 1.26 3.35
C ASN A 479 7.55 0.57 3.92
N VAL A 480 8.51 1.35 4.43
CA VAL A 480 9.72 0.81 5.05
C VAL A 480 9.41 0.08 6.36
N VAL A 481 8.47 0.58 7.15
CA VAL A 481 8.18 0.09 8.51
C VAL A 481 7.20 -1.09 8.54
N GLY A 482 6.72 -1.56 7.40
CA GLY A 482 5.90 -2.76 7.31
C GLY A 482 4.82 -2.71 6.25
N ALA A 483 4.01 -3.77 6.20
CA ALA A 483 2.96 -3.98 5.22
C ALA A 483 2.05 -2.78 5.02
N ALA A 484 1.66 -2.56 3.77
CA ALA A 484 0.75 -1.49 3.38
C ALA A 484 -0.44 -2.05 2.61
N ASP A 485 -1.63 -1.95 3.19
CA ASP A 485 -2.86 -2.21 2.44
C ASP A 485 -3.16 -1.01 1.54
N TYR A 486 -2.38 -0.90 0.47
CA TYR A 486 -2.51 0.17 -0.52
C TYR A 486 -3.79 0.06 -1.35
N THR A 487 -4.41 -1.13 -1.40
CA THR A 487 -5.59 -1.45 -2.21
C THR A 487 -5.41 -1.15 -3.70
N PRO A 488 -4.38 -1.75 -4.36
CA PRO A 488 -4.11 -1.51 -5.78
C PRO A 488 -5.18 -2.13 -6.68
N GLY A 489 -5.15 -1.76 -7.98
CA GLY A 489 -6.00 -2.37 -8.99
C GLY A 489 -7.25 -1.56 -9.31
N ASP A 490 -7.41 -0.40 -8.74
CA ASP A 490 -8.45 0.59 -9.01
C ASP A 490 -8.15 1.39 -10.29
N PHE A 491 -8.18 0.73 -11.46
CA PHE A 491 -7.89 1.38 -12.75
C PHE A 491 -9.04 2.20 -13.27
N ALA A 492 -10.26 1.77 -12.95
CA ALA A 492 -11.47 2.39 -13.44
C ALA A 492 -12.59 2.27 -12.40
N SER A 493 -13.55 3.17 -12.48
CA SER A 493 -14.77 3.03 -11.68
C SER A 493 -15.64 1.89 -12.18
N PHE A 494 -16.61 1.48 -11.38
CA PHE A 494 -17.65 0.51 -11.76
C PHE A 494 -18.39 0.89 -13.07
N LEU A 495 -18.42 2.14 -13.43
CA LEU A 495 -19.05 2.65 -14.64
C LEU A 495 -18.08 2.85 -15.81
N GLY A 496 -16.80 2.45 -15.65
CA GLY A 496 -15.80 2.43 -16.70
C GLY A 496 -15.01 3.72 -16.90
N SER A 497 -15.07 4.69 -15.96
CA SER A 497 -14.15 5.85 -16.01
C SER A 497 -12.76 5.46 -15.55
N ILE A 498 -11.77 5.81 -16.38
CA ILE A 498 -10.38 5.43 -16.16
C ILE A 498 -9.69 6.46 -15.25
N ILE A 499 -8.97 5.96 -14.26
CA ILE A 499 -8.13 6.77 -13.39
C ILE A 499 -6.83 7.08 -14.11
N THR A 500 -6.57 8.37 -14.37
CA THR A 500 -5.44 8.83 -15.20
C THR A 500 -4.42 9.70 -14.46
N GLN A 501 -4.48 9.80 -13.13
CA GLN A 501 -3.45 10.49 -12.33
C GLN A 501 -2.08 9.85 -12.56
N VAL A 502 -2.04 8.52 -12.58
CA VAL A 502 -0.87 7.74 -12.98
C VAL A 502 -1.22 6.85 -14.18
N SER A 503 -0.22 6.32 -14.85
CA SER A 503 -0.42 5.45 -16.01
C SER A 503 -0.87 4.03 -15.63
N MET A 504 -1.42 3.28 -16.59
CA MET A 504 -1.72 1.85 -16.42
C MET A 504 -0.47 1.03 -16.08
N GLY A 505 0.70 1.41 -16.61
CA GLY A 505 1.96 0.76 -16.24
C GLY A 505 2.32 0.98 -14.79
N GLN A 506 2.08 2.20 -14.24
CA GLN A 506 2.29 2.47 -12.83
C GLN A 506 1.27 1.76 -11.95
N HIS A 507 -0.02 1.72 -12.31
CA HIS A 507 -1.04 0.92 -11.61
C HIS A 507 -0.62 -0.56 -11.51
N MET A 508 -0.08 -1.13 -12.60
CA MET A 508 0.45 -2.50 -12.56
C MET A 508 1.62 -2.64 -11.60
N ALA A 509 2.54 -1.67 -11.59
CA ALA A 509 3.71 -1.67 -10.71
C ALA A 509 3.30 -1.62 -9.23
N LEU A 510 2.27 -0.85 -8.86
CA LEU A 510 1.80 -0.69 -7.48
C LEU A 510 1.33 -2.00 -6.85
N MET A 511 0.91 -2.99 -7.65
CA MET A 511 0.47 -4.30 -7.13
C MET A 511 1.58 -5.07 -6.41
N THR A 512 2.86 -4.79 -6.69
CA THR A 512 4.00 -5.44 -6.06
C THR A 512 4.99 -4.45 -5.45
N ALA A 513 4.82 -3.16 -5.70
CA ALA A 513 5.66 -2.11 -5.13
C ALA A 513 5.46 -2.01 -3.61
N PHE A 514 4.21 -2.03 -3.15
CA PHE A 514 3.89 -2.04 -1.73
C PHE A 514 3.74 -3.47 -1.23
N GLU A 515 4.49 -3.80 -0.18
CA GLU A 515 4.42 -5.12 0.44
C GLU A 515 3.12 -5.24 1.27
N SER A 516 2.38 -6.32 1.07
CA SER A 516 1.16 -6.63 1.81
C SER A 516 0.94 -8.14 1.81
N GLY A 517 0.73 -8.75 2.98
CA GLY A 517 0.48 -10.20 3.09
C GLY A 517 -0.88 -10.62 2.55
N ILE A 518 -1.85 -9.72 2.56
CA ILE A 518 -3.11 -9.81 1.81
C ILE A 518 -3.21 -8.55 0.96
N THR A 519 -3.27 -8.72 -0.35
CA THR A 519 -3.46 -7.59 -1.28
C THR A 519 -4.91 -7.55 -1.73
N HIS A 520 -5.63 -6.52 -1.32
CA HIS A 520 -7.01 -6.30 -1.73
C HIS A 520 -7.04 -5.62 -3.10
N ILE A 521 -7.68 -6.24 -4.07
CA ILE A 521 -7.88 -5.68 -5.42
C ILE A 521 -9.29 -5.10 -5.49
N ALA A 522 -9.35 -3.76 -5.60
CA ALA A 522 -10.57 -2.99 -5.52
C ALA A 522 -11.33 -2.88 -6.87
N GLU A 523 -10.78 -3.41 -7.95
CA GLU A 523 -11.37 -3.31 -9.29
C GLU A 523 -12.53 -4.27 -9.48
N CYS A 524 -13.58 -3.83 -10.18
CA CYS A 524 -14.73 -4.68 -10.45
C CYS A 524 -14.42 -5.79 -11.47
N PRO A 525 -15.07 -6.98 -11.31
CA PRO A 525 -14.88 -8.13 -12.20
C PRO A 525 -15.06 -7.81 -13.68
N GLU A 526 -16.02 -6.97 -14.04
CA GLU A 526 -16.32 -6.59 -15.43
C GLU A 526 -15.15 -5.90 -16.12
N ASN A 527 -14.42 -5.05 -15.39
CA ASN A 527 -13.24 -4.38 -15.91
C ASN A 527 -12.06 -5.37 -16.06
N LEU A 528 -11.89 -6.29 -15.10
CA LEU A 528 -10.75 -7.21 -15.05
C LEU A 528 -10.87 -8.42 -15.98
N ARG A 529 -12.08 -8.95 -16.23
CA ARG A 529 -12.28 -10.17 -17.05
C ARG A 529 -11.63 -10.07 -18.43
N HIS A 530 -11.57 -8.86 -18.98
CA HIS A 530 -10.99 -8.59 -20.29
C HIS A 530 -9.81 -7.61 -20.25
N PHE A 531 -9.22 -7.40 -19.07
CA PHE A 531 -8.05 -6.54 -18.92
C PHE A 531 -6.78 -7.19 -19.45
N LEU A 532 -5.88 -6.41 -20.08
CA LEU A 532 -4.61 -6.93 -20.62
C LEU A 532 -3.72 -7.56 -19.54
N GLY A 533 -3.75 -7.00 -18.33
CA GLY A 533 -2.97 -7.47 -17.18
C GLY A 533 -3.56 -8.66 -16.42
N LYS A 534 -4.74 -9.20 -16.82
CA LYS A 534 -5.43 -10.27 -16.07
C LYS A 534 -4.52 -11.47 -15.77
N ASP A 535 -3.74 -11.92 -16.76
CA ASP A 535 -2.94 -13.14 -16.61
C ASP A 535 -1.81 -12.99 -15.57
N ILE A 536 -1.16 -11.84 -15.51
CA ILE A 536 -0.15 -11.58 -14.47
C ILE A 536 -0.81 -11.39 -13.11
N MET A 537 -2.00 -10.78 -13.05
CA MET A 537 -2.75 -10.59 -11.80
C MET A 537 -3.17 -11.91 -11.16
N LYS A 538 -3.46 -12.95 -11.95
CA LYS A 538 -3.71 -14.31 -11.44
C LYS A 538 -2.54 -14.91 -10.67
N ARG A 539 -1.34 -14.45 -10.94
CA ARG A 539 -0.08 -14.99 -10.39
C ARG A 539 0.58 -14.10 -9.34
N LEU A 540 -0.04 -12.97 -8.99
CA LEU A 540 0.52 -12.01 -8.02
C LEU A 540 0.86 -12.69 -6.69
N PRO A 541 2.12 -12.66 -6.25
CA PRO A 541 2.49 -13.09 -4.93
C PRO A 541 2.24 -11.97 -3.92
N THR A 542 1.99 -12.33 -2.68
CA THR A 542 1.81 -11.41 -1.56
C THR A 542 2.78 -11.70 -0.41
N ALA A 543 3.69 -12.64 -0.60
CA ALA A 543 4.79 -12.95 0.31
C ALA A 543 6.10 -13.04 -0.50
N TRP A 544 7.17 -12.57 0.10
CA TRP A 544 8.45 -12.39 -0.56
C TRP A 544 9.57 -13.14 0.17
N ASP A 545 10.43 -13.80 -0.59
CA ASP A 545 11.64 -14.42 -0.05
C ASP A 545 12.79 -13.42 0.04
N GLU A 546 12.73 -12.38 -0.78
CA GLU A 546 13.77 -11.36 -0.88
C GLU A 546 13.21 -10.08 -1.52
N SER A 547 13.69 -8.91 -1.08
CA SER A 547 13.36 -7.61 -1.67
C SER A 547 14.61 -6.77 -1.80
N ARG A 548 14.84 -6.15 -2.97
CA ARG A 548 16.00 -5.29 -3.27
C ARG A 548 15.56 -4.01 -3.96
N LEU A 549 16.20 -2.89 -3.60
CA LEU A 549 16.12 -1.67 -4.37
C LEU A 549 17.17 -1.73 -5.48
N LEU A 550 16.77 -1.62 -6.74
CA LEU A 550 17.69 -1.58 -7.88
C LEU A 550 18.17 -0.16 -8.18
N GLU A 551 17.27 0.81 -8.11
CA GLU A 551 17.56 2.24 -8.20
C GLU A 551 16.46 3.06 -7.50
N GLY A 552 16.79 4.23 -7.00
CA GLY A 552 15.82 5.11 -6.36
C GLY A 552 16.30 6.56 -6.27
N LYS A 553 15.35 7.47 -6.40
CA LYS A 553 15.55 8.91 -6.16
C LYS A 553 14.21 9.52 -5.72
N LEU A 554 14.20 10.11 -4.54
CA LEU A 554 13.01 10.77 -3.99
C LEU A 554 12.35 11.70 -5.01
N LEU A 555 11.03 11.69 -5.09
CA LEU A 555 10.18 12.41 -6.03
C LEU A 555 10.32 12.02 -7.51
N LYS A 556 11.31 11.20 -7.88
CA LYS A 556 11.66 11.00 -9.29
C LYS A 556 11.40 9.60 -9.80
N TYR A 557 11.93 8.59 -9.14
CA TYR A 557 11.77 7.21 -9.54
C TYR A 557 12.16 6.22 -8.46
N ALA A 558 11.60 5.03 -8.54
CA ALA A 558 12.04 3.85 -7.78
C ALA A 558 11.86 2.60 -8.65
N THR A 559 12.88 1.75 -8.69
CA THR A 559 12.81 0.43 -9.32
C THR A 559 13.26 -0.62 -8.30
N MET A 560 12.42 -1.60 -8.04
CA MET A 560 12.69 -2.65 -7.06
C MET A 560 12.47 -4.03 -7.65
N ALA A 561 13.21 -5.02 -7.13
CA ALA A 561 13.04 -6.44 -7.44
C ALA A 561 12.68 -7.21 -6.18
N ARG A 562 11.67 -8.06 -6.26
CA ARG A 562 11.23 -8.95 -5.18
C ARG A 562 11.17 -10.38 -5.69
N ARG A 563 11.62 -11.35 -4.88
CA ARG A 563 11.57 -12.77 -5.24
C ARG A 563 10.48 -13.48 -4.44
N SER A 564 9.72 -14.33 -5.13
CA SER A 564 8.79 -15.27 -4.53
C SER A 564 8.96 -16.64 -5.21
N GLY A 565 9.47 -17.62 -4.48
CA GLY A 565 9.89 -18.90 -5.03
C GLY A 565 11.01 -18.73 -6.07
N GLU A 566 10.80 -19.21 -7.27
CA GLU A 566 11.75 -19.10 -8.40
C GLU A 566 11.54 -17.83 -9.24
N ASP A 567 10.46 -17.12 -9.06
CA ASP A 567 10.09 -15.95 -9.85
C ASP A 567 10.55 -14.65 -9.19
N TRP A 568 11.07 -13.73 -10.00
CA TRP A 568 11.32 -12.36 -9.62
C TRP A 568 10.27 -11.43 -10.20
N TRP A 569 9.92 -10.43 -9.42
CA TRP A 569 8.94 -9.39 -9.75
C TRP A 569 9.61 -8.03 -9.67
N VAL A 570 9.64 -7.32 -10.79
CA VAL A 570 10.29 -6.00 -10.85
C VAL A 570 9.24 -4.94 -11.11
N SER A 571 9.14 -3.99 -10.18
CA SER A 571 8.27 -2.82 -10.30
C SER A 571 9.09 -1.58 -10.52
N GLY A 572 8.72 -0.76 -11.51
CA GLY A 572 9.27 0.55 -11.77
C GLY A 572 8.20 1.63 -11.70
N LEU A 573 8.53 2.74 -11.07
CA LEU A 573 7.69 3.92 -10.87
C LEU A 573 8.47 5.18 -11.22
N CYS A 574 7.88 6.13 -11.91
CA CYS A 574 8.50 7.42 -12.17
C CYS A 574 7.49 8.57 -12.20
N THR A 575 7.98 9.80 -12.02
CA THR A 575 7.18 11.04 -12.16
C THR A 575 7.38 11.66 -13.53
N ASP A 576 8.61 11.75 -13.99
CA ASP A 576 8.95 12.30 -15.30
C ASP A 576 9.15 11.15 -16.30
N ALA A 577 8.77 11.38 -17.56
CA ALA A 577 8.99 10.42 -18.62
C ALA A 577 10.50 10.08 -18.76
N ARG A 578 10.80 8.78 -18.78
CA ARG A 578 12.19 8.30 -18.84
C ARG A 578 12.34 6.97 -19.58
N ASN A 579 13.56 6.58 -19.84
CA ASN A 579 13.91 5.22 -20.22
C ASN A 579 14.64 4.56 -19.04
N CYS A 580 14.01 3.62 -18.38
CA CYS A 580 14.63 2.80 -17.35
C CYS A 580 15.53 1.74 -18.02
N LYS A 581 16.81 1.70 -17.65
CA LYS A 581 17.72 0.61 -18.02
C LYS A 581 17.67 -0.45 -16.92
N LEU A 582 16.78 -1.41 -17.07
CA LEU A 582 16.69 -2.55 -16.15
C LEU A 582 17.80 -3.55 -16.45
N THR A 583 18.68 -3.82 -15.47
CA THR A 583 19.71 -4.87 -15.51
C THR A 583 19.31 -6.02 -14.60
N PHE A 584 19.59 -7.26 -15.05
CA PHE A 584 19.18 -8.49 -14.37
C PHE A 584 20.34 -9.12 -13.58
N ASP A 585 21.10 -8.33 -12.83
CA ASP A 585 22.26 -8.79 -12.06
C ASP A 585 21.87 -9.65 -10.84
N PHE A 586 20.60 -9.57 -10.44
CA PHE A 586 20.03 -10.35 -9.32
C PHE A 586 19.68 -11.80 -9.69
N LEU A 587 19.71 -12.18 -10.99
CA LEU A 587 19.42 -13.54 -11.45
C LEU A 587 20.57 -14.50 -11.18
N GLU A 588 20.26 -15.80 -11.16
CA GLU A 588 21.25 -16.86 -11.01
C GLU A 588 22.14 -16.97 -12.25
N GLU A 589 23.42 -17.21 -12.03
CA GLU A 589 24.40 -17.40 -13.11
C GLU A 589 24.08 -18.68 -13.92
N GLY A 590 24.18 -18.58 -15.24
CA GLY A 590 24.01 -19.73 -16.15
C GLY A 590 22.55 -20.13 -16.41
N ARG A 591 21.57 -19.56 -15.71
CA ARG A 591 20.13 -19.86 -15.88
C ARG A 591 19.46 -18.86 -16.84
N THR A 592 18.61 -19.36 -17.72
CA THR A 592 17.78 -18.53 -18.60
C THR A 592 16.39 -18.36 -18.01
N TYR A 593 15.87 -17.14 -18.10
CA TYR A 593 14.54 -16.76 -17.63
C TYR A 593 13.75 -16.11 -18.76
N THR A 594 12.44 -16.05 -18.59
CA THR A 594 11.54 -15.29 -19.45
C THR A 594 11.00 -14.10 -18.68
N ALA A 595 11.19 -12.90 -19.21
CA ALA A 595 10.60 -11.66 -18.68
C ALA A 595 9.25 -11.40 -19.36
N TYR A 596 8.20 -11.35 -18.58
CA TYR A 596 6.82 -10.99 -18.96
C TYR A 596 6.61 -9.53 -18.55
N ILE A 597 6.64 -8.62 -19.51
CA ILE A 597 6.77 -7.18 -19.30
C ILE A 597 5.44 -6.50 -19.58
N TYR A 598 4.84 -5.91 -18.55
CA TYR A 598 3.66 -5.05 -18.64
C TYR A 598 4.10 -3.61 -18.35
N ARG A 599 3.96 -2.74 -19.32
CA ARG A 599 4.51 -1.39 -19.27
C ARG A 599 3.60 -0.37 -19.92
N ASP A 600 3.92 0.90 -19.71
CA ASP A 600 3.25 2.01 -20.40
C ASP A 600 3.16 1.79 -21.90
N GLY A 601 2.00 2.13 -22.44
CA GLY A 601 1.74 2.19 -23.85
C GLY A 601 2.01 3.57 -24.45
N ASN A 602 1.11 4.02 -25.34
CA ASN A 602 1.24 5.28 -26.03
C ASN A 602 0.68 6.46 -25.20
N CYS A 603 -0.24 6.19 -24.30
CA CYS A 603 -0.85 7.17 -23.38
C CYS A 603 -1.08 6.54 -22.01
N ARG A 604 -1.51 7.33 -21.01
CA ARG A 604 -1.70 6.84 -19.63
C ARG A 604 -2.72 5.71 -19.50
N SER A 605 -3.75 5.68 -20.34
CA SER A 605 -4.77 4.62 -20.36
C SER A 605 -4.39 3.40 -21.19
N ASP A 606 -3.18 3.34 -21.76
CA ASP A 606 -2.71 2.25 -22.62
C ASP A 606 -1.66 1.40 -21.89
N LEU A 607 -1.87 0.09 -21.90
CA LEU A 607 -0.94 -0.90 -21.36
C LEU A 607 -0.42 -1.77 -22.50
N LYS A 608 0.89 -2.04 -22.51
CA LYS A 608 1.51 -2.94 -23.47
C LYS A 608 2.20 -4.11 -22.81
N PHE A 609 2.15 -5.22 -23.52
CA PHE A 609 2.79 -6.46 -23.13
C PHE A 609 3.95 -6.80 -24.07
N ASN A 610 5.05 -7.30 -23.51
CA ASN A 610 6.17 -7.88 -24.25
C ASN A 610 6.70 -9.09 -23.49
N LYS A 611 7.27 -10.05 -24.22
CA LYS A 611 7.88 -11.26 -23.68
C LYS A 611 9.27 -11.44 -24.28
N VAL A 612 10.31 -11.63 -23.45
CA VAL A 612 11.69 -11.72 -23.89
C VAL A 612 12.50 -12.63 -22.97
N GLN A 613 13.45 -13.38 -23.56
CA GLN A 613 14.39 -14.17 -22.77
C GLN A 613 15.51 -13.29 -22.21
N VAL A 614 15.84 -13.51 -20.93
CA VAL A 614 16.88 -12.80 -20.20
C VAL A 614 17.72 -13.76 -19.37
N LYS A 615 18.92 -13.33 -19.01
CA LYS A 615 19.83 -14.03 -18.09
C LYS A 615 20.57 -13.00 -17.25
N LYS A 616 21.28 -13.44 -16.23
CA LYS A 616 22.13 -12.55 -15.43
C LYS A 616 23.03 -11.69 -16.34
N GLY A 617 23.12 -10.39 -16.05
CA GLY A 617 23.87 -9.41 -16.84
C GLY A 617 23.15 -8.93 -18.12
N SER A 618 21.99 -9.50 -18.48
CA SER A 618 21.14 -8.90 -19.52
C SER A 618 20.63 -7.53 -19.10
N SER A 619 20.32 -6.66 -20.06
CA SER A 619 19.63 -5.39 -19.78
C SER A 619 18.53 -5.12 -20.81
N LEU A 620 17.48 -4.45 -20.35
CA LEU A 620 16.37 -3.98 -21.17
C LEU A 620 16.18 -2.48 -20.96
N ASN A 621 15.81 -1.78 -22.03
CA ASN A 621 15.35 -0.40 -21.94
C ASN A 621 13.82 -0.38 -21.93
N ILE A 622 13.23 0.04 -20.83
CA ILE A 622 11.78 0.17 -20.66
C ILE A 622 11.43 1.64 -20.69
N LYS A 623 10.61 2.03 -21.67
CA LYS A 623 10.08 3.39 -21.76
C LYS A 623 8.96 3.56 -20.74
N GLU A 624 9.06 4.58 -19.91
CA GLU A 624 8.05 5.03 -18.96
C GLU A 624 7.52 6.41 -19.40
N LEU A 625 6.21 6.60 -19.29
CA LEU A 625 5.58 7.90 -19.48
C LEU A 625 5.81 8.81 -18.26
N SER A 626 5.38 10.07 -18.34
CA SER A 626 5.22 10.89 -17.14
C SER A 626 4.13 10.28 -16.25
N GLU A 627 4.39 10.19 -14.93
CA GLU A 627 3.56 9.45 -13.97
C GLU A 627 3.43 7.97 -14.38
N GLY A 628 4.50 7.41 -14.93
CA GLY A 628 4.53 6.13 -15.59
C GLY A 628 5.14 5.01 -14.76
N GLY A 629 5.11 3.80 -15.33
CA GLY A 629 5.70 2.64 -14.69
C GLY A 629 5.62 1.33 -15.48
N PHE A 630 6.04 0.26 -14.82
CA PHE A 630 5.99 -1.10 -15.37
C PHE A 630 6.00 -2.17 -14.28
N LEU A 631 5.46 -3.33 -14.61
CA LEU A 631 5.57 -4.57 -13.85
C LEU A 631 6.18 -5.65 -14.72
N VAL A 632 7.22 -6.34 -14.23
CA VAL A 632 7.87 -7.45 -14.93
C VAL A 632 7.90 -8.68 -14.04
N GLN A 633 7.30 -9.80 -14.49
CA GLN A 633 7.53 -11.11 -13.91
C GLN A 633 8.68 -11.77 -14.66
N VAL A 634 9.74 -12.17 -13.96
CA VAL A 634 10.90 -12.86 -14.52
C VAL A 634 10.89 -14.31 -14.01
N SER A 635 10.53 -15.24 -14.85
CA SER A 635 10.30 -16.64 -14.49
C SER A 635 11.23 -17.58 -15.26
N PRO A 636 11.71 -18.67 -14.65
CA PRO A 636 12.38 -19.75 -15.41
C PRO A 636 11.42 -20.48 -16.35
N ARG A 637 10.10 -20.31 -16.18
CA ARG A 637 9.07 -20.89 -17.05
C ARG A 637 8.82 -20.00 -18.25
N ALA A 638 8.85 -20.57 -19.45
CA ALA A 638 8.61 -19.85 -20.70
C ALA A 638 7.15 -19.96 -21.21
N ASP A 639 6.36 -20.81 -20.58
CA ASP A 639 5.01 -21.23 -20.98
C ASP A 639 3.89 -20.64 -20.11
N LEU A 640 4.20 -19.62 -19.30
CA LEU A 640 3.15 -18.93 -18.55
C LEU A 640 2.15 -18.25 -19.49
N ASP A 641 0.87 -18.26 -19.07
CA ASP A 641 -0.19 -17.58 -19.79
C ASP A 641 0.21 -16.12 -20.06
N SER A 642 -0.08 -15.71 -21.26
CA SER A 642 0.25 -14.39 -21.79
C SER A 642 -0.99 -13.79 -22.43
N PRO A 643 -1.19 -12.48 -22.34
CA PRO A 643 -2.39 -11.85 -22.90
C PRO A 643 -2.41 -12.02 -24.41
N VAL A 644 -3.61 -12.14 -24.93
CA VAL A 644 -3.85 -12.11 -26.37
C VAL A 644 -3.55 -10.72 -26.89
N GLU A 645 -2.83 -10.65 -28.01
CA GLU A 645 -2.51 -9.38 -28.67
C GLU A 645 -3.77 -8.59 -29.02
N ARG A 646 -3.72 -7.29 -28.79
CA ARG A 646 -4.81 -6.36 -29.08
C ARG A 646 -4.44 -5.48 -30.24
N VAL A 647 -5.33 -5.41 -31.22
CA VAL A 647 -5.19 -4.51 -32.36
C VAL A 647 -5.88 -3.19 -32.01
N THR A 648 -5.17 -2.09 -32.16
CA THR A 648 -5.68 -0.73 -31.89
C THR A 648 -6.02 -0.02 -33.20
N TYR A 649 -7.16 0.66 -33.22
CA TYR A 649 -7.62 1.52 -34.31
C TYR A 649 -7.92 2.89 -33.74
N GLU A 650 -7.14 3.90 -34.16
CA GLU A 650 -7.28 5.28 -33.70
C GLU A 650 -8.50 5.94 -34.37
N ALA A 651 -9.30 6.67 -33.58
CA ALA A 651 -10.53 7.29 -34.07
C ALA A 651 -10.25 8.38 -35.13
N GLU A 652 -9.19 9.17 -34.93
CA GLU A 652 -8.81 10.28 -35.85
C GLU A 652 -8.10 9.81 -37.12
N SER A 653 -7.84 8.50 -37.27
CA SER A 653 -7.22 7.96 -38.47
C SER A 653 -7.95 8.42 -39.74
N THR A 654 -7.18 8.82 -40.75
CA THR A 654 -7.74 9.33 -42.02
C THR A 654 -8.45 8.26 -42.85
N VAL A 655 -8.23 6.98 -42.55
CA VAL A 655 -8.95 5.88 -43.18
C VAL A 655 -10.39 5.73 -42.69
N ASN A 656 -10.72 6.34 -41.55
CA ASN A 656 -12.06 6.31 -40.96
C ASN A 656 -13.00 7.32 -41.66
N THR A 657 -14.27 6.95 -41.69
CA THR A 657 -15.32 7.81 -42.28
C THR A 657 -16.00 8.62 -41.17
N LEU A 658 -16.05 9.91 -41.35
CA LEU A 658 -16.81 10.84 -40.53
C LEU A 658 -17.94 11.45 -41.34
N THR A 659 -19.11 11.65 -40.73
CA THR A 659 -20.25 12.33 -41.38
C THR A 659 -20.78 13.44 -40.47
N GLY A 660 -21.56 14.36 -41.06
CA GLY A 660 -22.19 15.45 -40.34
C GLY A 660 -21.18 16.39 -39.69
N ASP A 661 -21.39 16.68 -38.42
CA ASP A 661 -20.57 17.61 -37.62
C ASP A 661 -19.28 16.92 -37.05
N ALA A 662 -19.16 15.60 -37.14
CA ALA A 662 -18.03 14.84 -36.60
C ALA A 662 -16.71 15.28 -37.22
N ARG A 663 -15.70 15.56 -36.39
CA ARG A 663 -14.40 16.06 -36.84
C ARG A 663 -13.24 15.53 -35.96
N ARG A 664 -12.04 15.54 -36.55
CA ARG A 664 -10.79 15.20 -35.84
C ARG A 664 -10.31 16.41 -35.05
N ASP A 665 -9.76 16.15 -33.87
CA ASP A 665 -9.17 17.16 -32.99
C ASP A 665 -7.91 16.61 -32.32
N THR A 666 -7.03 17.50 -31.82
CA THR A 666 -5.73 17.18 -31.24
C THR A 666 -5.52 17.89 -29.92
N TYR A 667 -6.58 18.16 -29.16
CA TYR A 667 -6.48 18.85 -27.87
C TYR A 667 -5.72 18.03 -26.83
N SER A 668 -4.53 18.48 -26.47
CA SER A 668 -3.51 17.79 -25.70
C SER A 668 -3.88 17.38 -24.25
N PRO A 669 -4.69 18.11 -23.45
CA PRO A 669 -5.01 17.73 -22.07
C PRO A 669 -5.79 16.42 -21.91
N LEU A 670 -6.38 15.88 -22.97
CA LEU A 670 -7.25 14.72 -22.90
C LEU A 670 -6.50 13.38 -22.81
N HIS A 671 -5.16 13.38 -22.81
CA HIS A 671 -4.34 12.14 -22.77
C HIS A 671 -4.74 11.10 -23.84
N ALA A 672 -5.32 11.57 -24.96
CA ALA A 672 -5.71 10.72 -26.08
C ALA A 672 -4.50 9.98 -26.68
N SER A 673 -4.73 8.76 -27.13
CA SER A 673 -3.70 7.99 -27.84
C SER A 673 -3.35 8.65 -29.17
N ALA A 674 -2.15 8.40 -29.67
CA ALA A 674 -1.63 9.00 -30.90
C ALA A 674 -1.76 10.55 -30.99
N GLY A 675 -2.20 11.22 -29.92
CA GLY A 675 -2.31 12.68 -29.85
C GLY A 675 -3.54 13.25 -30.53
N GLY A 676 -4.56 12.44 -30.83
CA GLY A 676 -5.79 12.87 -31.47
C GLY A 676 -7.04 12.11 -31.02
N TYR A 677 -8.20 12.62 -31.38
CA TYR A 677 -9.50 12.00 -31.14
C TYR A 677 -10.56 12.52 -32.09
N VAL A 678 -11.75 11.91 -32.10
CA VAL A 678 -12.91 12.38 -32.85
C VAL A 678 -13.91 13.04 -31.93
N THR A 679 -14.31 14.24 -32.24
CA THR A 679 -15.28 15.06 -31.49
C THR A 679 -16.48 15.46 -32.35
N TYR A 680 -17.49 16.09 -31.71
CA TYR A 680 -18.71 16.56 -32.37
C TYR A 680 -19.51 15.46 -33.09
N VAL A 681 -19.48 14.25 -32.55
CA VAL A 681 -20.34 13.15 -33.03
C VAL A 681 -21.75 13.37 -32.49
N GLY A 682 -22.54 14.22 -33.17
CA GLY A 682 -23.88 14.63 -32.73
C GLY A 682 -24.84 14.82 -33.90
N LYS A 683 -26.14 14.97 -33.60
CA LYS A 683 -27.19 15.27 -34.54
C LYS A 683 -27.26 14.27 -35.71
N GLY A 684 -27.12 12.98 -35.44
CA GLY A 684 -27.13 11.93 -36.46
C GLY A 684 -25.77 11.66 -37.11
N SER A 685 -24.71 12.41 -36.72
CA SER A 685 -23.34 12.18 -37.21
C SER A 685 -22.81 10.82 -36.79
N MET A 686 -21.84 10.29 -37.50
CA MET A 686 -21.20 9.04 -37.18
C MET A 686 -19.67 9.09 -37.32
N LEU A 687 -19.02 8.24 -36.56
CA LEU A 687 -17.66 7.79 -36.75
C LEU A 687 -17.71 6.31 -37.15
N GLN A 688 -17.16 5.98 -38.32
CA GLN A 688 -17.02 4.59 -38.75
C GLN A 688 -15.54 4.23 -38.90
N PHE A 689 -15.12 3.27 -38.10
CA PHE A 689 -13.82 2.60 -38.26
C PHE A 689 -13.88 1.67 -39.45
N ASN A 690 -13.06 1.96 -40.46
CA ASN A 690 -12.92 1.15 -41.65
C ASN A 690 -11.74 0.18 -41.48
N ASN A 691 -11.77 -0.95 -42.18
CA ASN A 691 -10.70 -1.93 -42.18
C ASN A 691 -10.38 -2.49 -40.79
N VAL A 692 -11.38 -2.71 -39.94
CA VAL A 692 -11.23 -3.45 -38.70
C VAL A 692 -11.04 -4.92 -39.04
N VAL A 693 -9.81 -5.44 -38.86
CA VAL A 693 -9.41 -6.78 -39.32
C VAL A 693 -9.65 -7.79 -38.22
N ALA A 694 -10.36 -8.86 -38.55
CA ALA A 694 -10.47 -10.05 -37.72
C ALA A 694 -9.76 -11.23 -38.38
N ASP A 695 -8.98 -11.99 -37.65
CA ASP A 695 -8.18 -13.11 -38.19
C ASP A 695 -9.04 -14.31 -38.57
N HIS A 696 -10.19 -14.49 -37.93
CA HIS A 696 -11.12 -15.58 -38.15
C HIS A 696 -12.57 -15.14 -37.87
N ASP A 697 -13.53 -15.91 -38.40
CA ASP A 697 -14.93 -15.76 -38.02
C ASP A 697 -15.10 -16.07 -36.52
N GLY A 698 -15.59 -15.14 -35.71
CA GLY A 698 -15.71 -15.42 -34.28
C GLY A 698 -16.21 -14.27 -33.44
N GLU A 699 -16.15 -14.49 -32.14
CA GLU A 699 -16.46 -13.47 -31.13
C GLU A 699 -15.19 -12.77 -30.68
N TYR A 700 -15.27 -11.44 -30.62
CA TYR A 700 -14.18 -10.53 -30.24
C TYR A 700 -14.67 -9.60 -29.16
N MET A 701 -13.80 -9.21 -28.24
CA MET A 701 -14.04 -8.09 -27.34
C MET A 701 -13.62 -6.80 -28.04
N LEU A 702 -14.60 -5.92 -28.27
CA LEU A 702 -14.41 -4.55 -28.70
C LEU A 702 -14.35 -3.67 -27.45
N THR A 703 -13.24 -2.98 -27.22
CA THR A 703 -13.13 -1.95 -26.18
C THR A 703 -13.12 -0.59 -26.87
N ILE A 704 -14.08 0.26 -26.52
CA ILE A 704 -14.23 1.62 -27.05
C ILE A 704 -13.75 2.58 -25.99
N TYR A 705 -12.69 3.34 -26.27
CA TYR A 705 -12.17 4.38 -25.40
C TYR A 705 -12.82 5.71 -25.79
N TYR A 706 -13.39 6.40 -24.80
CA TYR A 706 -14.20 7.59 -25.01
C TYR A 706 -13.91 8.66 -23.95
N ILE A 707 -14.34 9.90 -24.25
CA ILE A 707 -14.15 11.07 -23.39
C ILE A 707 -15.48 11.81 -23.31
N THR A 708 -16.04 11.90 -22.10
CA THR A 708 -17.27 12.66 -21.81
C THR A 708 -17.37 13.02 -20.34
N GLN A 709 -17.95 14.17 -20.03
CA GLN A 709 -18.27 14.56 -18.66
C GLN A 709 -19.65 14.04 -18.24
N ASP A 710 -20.61 14.11 -19.15
CA ASP A 710 -22.00 13.72 -18.95
C ASP A 710 -22.29 12.34 -19.55
N LYS A 711 -23.39 11.73 -19.13
CA LYS A 711 -23.90 10.48 -19.71
C LYS A 711 -24.35 10.70 -21.14
N ARG A 712 -23.79 9.92 -22.08
CA ARG A 712 -24.12 10.00 -23.50
C ARG A 712 -24.45 8.63 -24.10
N ASN A 713 -25.17 8.65 -25.21
CA ASN A 713 -25.60 7.44 -25.90
C ASN A 713 -25.16 7.48 -27.36
N ALA A 714 -24.86 6.30 -27.90
CA ALA A 714 -24.71 6.11 -29.33
C ALA A 714 -25.37 4.79 -29.78
N LYS A 715 -25.52 4.61 -31.08
CA LYS A 715 -25.78 3.31 -31.68
C LYS A 715 -24.46 2.69 -32.07
N LEU A 716 -24.30 1.42 -31.79
CA LEU A 716 -23.18 0.60 -32.25
C LEU A 716 -23.66 -0.27 -33.41
N LEU A 717 -23.02 -0.11 -34.56
CA LEU A 717 -23.27 -0.97 -35.71
C LEU A 717 -22.00 -1.78 -36.06
N VAL A 718 -22.18 -3.02 -36.45
CA VAL A 718 -21.13 -3.89 -36.97
C VAL A 718 -21.49 -4.31 -38.37
N ASN A 719 -20.64 -3.99 -39.33
CA ASN A 719 -20.87 -4.24 -40.79
C ASN A 719 -22.23 -3.70 -41.28
N GLY A 720 -22.65 -2.55 -40.74
CA GLY A 720 -23.89 -1.87 -41.09
C GLY A 720 -25.14 -2.36 -40.36
N GLU A 721 -25.05 -3.43 -39.56
CA GLU A 721 -26.14 -3.95 -38.76
C GLU A 721 -26.08 -3.40 -37.35
N VAL A 722 -27.21 -2.94 -36.79
CA VAL A 722 -27.29 -2.39 -35.41
C VAL A 722 -27.15 -3.51 -34.41
N LEU A 723 -26.07 -3.45 -33.60
CA LEU A 723 -25.80 -4.39 -32.51
C LEU A 723 -26.35 -3.87 -31.17
N CYS A 724 -26.14 -2.61 -30.86
CA CYS A 724 -26.63 -1.99 -29.61
C CYS A 724 -27.33 -0.66 -29.92
N ASP A 725 -28.52 -0.46 -29.34
CA ASP A 725 -29.34 0.76 -29.45
C ASP A 725 -30.22 0.92 -28.19
N PRO A 726 -29.85 1.76 -27.20
CA PRO A 726 -28.62 2.55 -27.12
C PRO A 726 -27.41 1.76 -26.56
N LEU A 727 -26.22 2.16 -26.97
CA LEU A 727 -25.00 1.90 -26.23
C LEU A 727 -24.75 3.11 -25.30
N VAL A 728 -24.71 2.86 -23.99
CA VAL A 728 -24.63 3.89 -22.96
C VAL A 728 -23.16 4.10 -22.57
N PHE A 729 -22.74 5.35 -22.54
CA PHE A 729 -21.44 5.81 -22.08
C PHE A 729 -21.65 6.69 -20.86
N ASN A 730 -21.08 6.27 -19.71
CA ASN A 730 -21.17 7.05 -18.49
C ASN A 730 -20.09 8.12 -18.46
N GLY A 731 -20.39 9.28 -17.88
CA GLY A 731 -19.46 10.38 -17.71
C GLY A 731 -19.14 10.63 -16.25
N ASN A 732 -18.30 11.62 -16.00
CA ASN A 732 -17.91 12.00 -14.63
C ASN A 732 -19.10 12.50 -13.79
N ASP A 733 -20.08 13.15 -14.42
CA ASP A 733 -21.27 13.67 -13.72
C ASP A 733 -22.18 12.56 -13.16
N ASP A 734 -22.09 11.36 -13.72
CA ASP A 734 -22.82 10.18 -13.23
C ASP A 734 -22.10 9.49 -12.07
N MET A 735 -20.93 9.99 -11.69
CA MET A 735 -20.08 9.43 -10.66
C MET A 735 -19.91 10.43 -9.52
N THR A 736 -19.82 9.92 -8.31
CA THR A 736 -19.54 10.71 -7.11
C THR A 736 -18.12 11.29 -7.09
N HIS A 737 -17.28 10.91 -8.07
CA HIS A 737 -15.86 11.22 -8.10
C HIS A 737 -15.37 11.62 -9.50
N THR A 738 -14.72 12.78 -9.60
CA THR A 738 -14.12 13.30 -10.83
C THR A 738 -12.64 12.91 -10.88
N TYR A 739 -12.31 11.91 -11.70
CA TYR A 739 -10.90 11.45 -11.85
C TYR A 739 -10.13 12.26 -12.88
N SER A 740 -10.81 12.81 -13.86
CA SER A 740 -10.27 13.80 -14.77
C SER A 740 -11.34 14.79 -15.15
N PRO A 741 -10.98 16.06 -15.45
CA PRO A 741 -11.94 17.06 -15.92
C PRO A 741 -12.67 16.64 -17.20
N GLU A 742 -12.05 15.78 -18.00
CA GLU A 742 -12.51 15.38 -19.33
C GLU A 742 -13.25 14.04 -19.37
N GLY A 743 -13.31 13.29 -18.24
CA GLY A 743 -14.11 12.08 -18.14
C GLY A 743 -13.72 10.97 -19.11
N MET A 744 -12.44 10.59 -19.13
CA MET A 744 -11.98 9.45 -19.93
C MET A 744 -12.55 8.14 -19.41
N GLY A 745 -13.05 7.28 -20.31
CA GLY A 745 -13.61 5.99 -19.98
C GLY A 745 -13.38 4.93 -21.04
N TRP A 746 -13.72 3.70 -20.72
CA TRP A 746 -13.80 2.58 -21.64
C TRP A 746 -15.17 1.90 -21.59
N LYS A 747 -15.57 1.32 -22.74
CA LYS A 747 -16.76 0.49 -22.85
C LYS A 747 -16.41 -0.80 -23.57
N MET A 748 -16.57 -1.93 -22.92
CA MET A 748 -16.31 -3.23 -23.48
C MET A 748 -17.60 -3.86 -24.02
N VAL A 749 -17.59 -4.30 -25.26
CA VAL A 749 -18.74 -4.90 -25.93
C VAL A 749 -18.28 -6.13 -26.71
N PRO A 750 -18.82 -7.32 -26.44
CA PRO A 750 -18.56 -8.46 -27.31
C PRO A 750 -19.25 -8.28 -28.65
N VAL A 751 -18.48 -8.53 -29.72
CA VAL A 751 -18.94 -8.37 -31.12
C VAL A 751 -18.62 -9.62 -31.91
N ARG A 752 -19.47 -9.96 -32.88
CA ARG A 752 -19.17 -11.07 -33.81
C ARG A 752 -18.67 -10.48 -35.12
N LEU A 753 -17.46 -10.85 -35.52
CA LEU A 753 -16.80 -10.42 -36.74
C LEU A 753 -16.63 -11.55 -37.74
N LYS A 754 -16.48 -11.18 -39.01
CA LYS A 754 -16.10 -12.06 -40.09
C LYS A 754 -14.59 -11.99 -40.30
N ALA A 755 -13.98 -13.09 -40.72
CA ALA A 755 -12.58 -13.08 -41.14
C ALA A 755 -12.34 -12.00 -42.21
N GLY A 756 -11.24 -11.27 -42.06
CA GLY A 756 -10.91 -10.17 -42.97
C GLY A 756 -11.44 -8.82 -42.45
N ARG A 757 -11.85 -7.94 -43.35
CA ARG A 757 -12.19 -6.55 -43.06
C ARG A 757 -13.65 -6.42 -42.62
N ASN A 758 -13.83 -5.70 -41.50
CA ASN A 758 -15.13 -5.32 -40.95
C ASN A 758 -15.22 -3.80 -40.80
N THR A 759 -16.43 -3.31 -40.52
CA THR A 759 -16.68 -1.91 -40.12
C THR A 759 -17.33 -1.87 -38.76
N ILE A 760 -16.88 -0.94 -37.92
CA ILE A 760 -17.48 -0.62 -36.60
C ILE A 760 -17.95 0.82 -36.68
N THR A 761 -19.22 1.07 -36.45
CA THR A 761 -19.81 2.42 -36.54
C THR A 761 -20.39 2.84 -35.19
N LEU A 762 -20.03 4.06 -34.75
CA LEU A 762 -20.60 4.74 -33.60
C LEU A 762 -21.38 5.93 -34.12
N GLN A 763 -22.72 5.89 -33.96
CA GLN A 763 -23.62 6.88 -34.52
C GLN A 763 -24.43 7.54 -33.42
N SER A 764 -24.46 8.89 -33.41
CA SER A 764 -25.31 9.68 -32.52
C SER A 764 -26.78 9.62 -32.94
N TYR A 765 -27.66 9.99 -32.02
CA TYR A 765 -29.07 10.26 -32.31
C TYR A 765 -29.25 11.64 -32.98
N ALA A 766 -30.37 11.83 -33.67
CA ALA A 766 -30.68 13.08 -34.37
C ALA A 766 -30.80 14.29 -33.42
N ASP A 767 -31.20 14.05 -32.18
CA ASP A 767 -31.42 15.02 -31.12
C ASP A 767 -30.36 14.95 -29.99
N GLY A 768 -29.28 14.17 -30.19
CA GLY A 768 -28.29 13.91 -29.14
C GLY A 768 -26.83 14.00 -29.58
N TRP A 769 -25.95 13.93 -28.61
CA TRP A 769 -24.52 13.88 -28.80
C TRP A 769 -23.96 12.54 -28.24
N ALA A 770 -23.12 11.88 -29.01
CA ALA A 770 -22.27 10.81 -28.53
C ALA A 770 -21.03 11.37 -27.80
N PRO A 771 -20.26 10.55 -27.08
CA PRO A 771 -18.96 10.96 -26.53
C PRO A 771 -17.97 11.39 -27.62
N ASN A 772 -16.87 12.03 -27.22
CA ASN A 772 -15.67 12.05 -28.03
C ASN A 772 -15.03 10.67 -28.03
N PHE A 773 -14.46 10.22 -29.14
CA PHE A 773 -13.88 8.88 -29.27
C PHE A 773 -12.38 8.98 -29.52
N ASP A 774 -11.60 8.28 -28.70
CA ASP A 774 -10.14 8.21 -28.78
C ASP A 774 -9.70 7.08 -29.71
N ARG A 775 -10.07 5.84 -29.37
CA ARG A 775 -9.68 4.65 -30.12
C ARG A 775 -10.62 3.49 -29.83
N ILE A 776 -10.49 2.44 -30.62
CA ILE A 776 -11.02 1.12 -30.27
C ILE A 776 -9.87 0.11 -30.22
N THR A 777 -10.00 -0.90 -29.35
CA THR A 777 -9.12 -2.08 -29.39
C THR A 777 -9.94 -3.35 -29.58
N LEU A 778 -9.33 -4.33 -30.22
CA LEU A 778 -9.96 -5.60 -30.55
C LEU A 778 -9.08 -6.78 -30.15
N HIS A 779 -9.65 -7.80 -29.51
CA HIS A 779 -9.01 -9.08 -29.30
C HIS A 779 -10.03 -10.23 -29.38
N PRO A 780 -9.62 -11.43 -29.87
CA PRO A 780 -10.52 -12.58 -29.98
C PRO A 780 -10.91 -13.12 -28.62
N LEU A 781 -12.19 -13.51 -28.47
CA LEU A 781 -12.73 -14.23 -27.31
C LEU A 781 -12.74 -15.75 -27.54
N THR A 782 -12.69 -16.18 -28.78
CA THR A 782 -12.63 -17.58 -29.19
C THR A 782 -11.32 -17.87 -29.91
N ALA A 783 -10.72 -19.01 -29.63
CA ALA A 783 -9.55 -19.43 -30.41
C ALA A 783 -9.96 -19.68 -31.88
N PRO A 784 -9.07 -19.44 -32.87
CA PRO A 784 -9.33 -19.82 -34.26
C PRO A 784 -9.65 -21.33 -34.30
N THR A 785 -10.74 -21.69 -34.99
CA THR A 785 -11.09 -23.10 -35.20
C THR A 785 -10.04 -23.68 -36.12
N PRO A 786 -9.32 -24.75 -35.75
CA PRO A 786 -8.42 -25.40 -36.68
C PRO A 786 -9.19 -25.82 -37.93
N ASP A 787 -8.70 -25.47 -39.12
CA ASP A 787 -9.32 -25.84 -40.35
C ASP A 787 -9.59 -27.36 -40.39
N GLY A 788 -10.88 -27.74 -40.42
CA GLY A 788 -11.32 -29.03 -40.94
C GLY A 788 -11.69 -30.14 -39.99
N VAL A 789 -11.99 -29.92 -38.70
CA VAL A 789 -12.74 -30.94 -37.93
C VAL A 789 -13.81 -30.23 -37.10
N GLY A 790 -15.07 -30.34 -37.57
CA GLY A 790 -16.21 -29.95 -36.81
C GLY A 790 -16.35 -30.80 -35.53
N SER A 791 -15.84 -30.32 -34.40
CA SER A 791 -16.20 -30.88 -33.10
C SER A 791 -17.64 -30.49 -32.81
N VAL A 792 -18.54 -31.44 -32.90
CA VAL A 792 -19.86 -31.33 -32.31
C VAL A 792 -19.69 -31.24 -30.81
N ALA A 793 -19.75 -30.01 -30.27
CA ALA A 793 -19.83 -29.83 -28.84
C ALA A 793 -21.04 -30.60 -28.32
N PRO A 794 -20.94 -31.37 -27.21
CA PRO A 794 -22.08 -32.02 -26.64
C PRO A 794 -23.15 -30.97 -26.31
N ALA A 795 -24.36 -31.19 -26.78
CA ALA A 795 -25.50 -30.30 -26.51
C ALA A 795 -25.69 -30.17 -25.00
N VAL A 796 -25.23 -29.06 -24.45
CA VAL A 796 -25.54 -28.69 -23.06
C VAL A 796 -27.05 -28.50 -23.00
N LYS A 797 -27.73 -29.26 -22.17
CA LYS A 797 -29.14 -29.05 -21.89
C LYS A 797 -29.30 -27.68 -21.25
N VAL A 798 -29.73 -26.71 -22.06
CA VAL A 798 -30.03 -25.35 -21.57
C VAL A 798 -31.32 -25.48 -20.72
N GLU A 799 -31.21 -25.22 -19.42
CA GLU A 799 -32.37 -25.10 -18.55
C GLU A 799 -33.28 -23.95 -19.03
N ALA A 800 -34.57 -24.21 -19.17
CA ALA A 800 -35.53 -23.22 -19.62
C ALA A 800 -35.55 -22.05 -18.60
N GLY A 801 -35.14 -20.86 -19.04
CA GLY A 801 -35.11 -19.64 -18.23
C GLY A 801 -33.73 -19.23 -17.71
N ALA A 802 -32.73 -20.11 -17.74
CA ALA A 802 -31.35 -19.75 -17.34
C ALA A 802 -30.75 -18.74 -18.31
N ILE A 803 -29.94 -17.85 -17.76
CA ILE A 803 -29.26 -16.77 -18.46
C ILE A 803 -27.78 -17.13 -18.52
N TYR A 804 -27.15 -16.92 -19.66
CA TYR A 804 -25.75 -17.20 -19.91
C TYR A 804 -25.07 -15.98 -20.55
N ASP A 805 -23.83 -15.77 -20.27
CA ASP A 805 -22.99 -14.84 -21.04
C ASP A 805 -22.65 -15.45 -22.42
N LEU A 806 -21.90 -14.72 -23.23
CA LEU A 806 -21.50 -15.19 -24.55
C LEU A 806 -20.43 -16.31 -24.53
N THR A 807 -19.78 -16.51 -23.38
CA THR A 807 -18.84 -17.64 -23.19
C THR A 807 -19.55 -18.93 -22.79
N GLY A 808 -20.86 -18.85 -22.52
CA GLY A 808 -21.67 -19.99 -22.07
C GLY A 808 -21.71 -20.15 -20.56
N MET A 809 -21.16 -19.21 -19.80
CA MET A 809 -21.22 -19.21 -18.35
C MET A 809 -22.61 -18.76 -17.87
N ARG A 810 -23.18 -19.47 -16.91
CA ARG A 810 -24.49 -19.15 -16.34
C ARG A 810 -24.39 -17.89 -15.50
N LEU A 811 -25.22 -16.91 -15.82
CA LEU A 811 -25.38 -15.69 -15.04
C LEU A 811 -26.49 -15.86 -14.00
N SER A 812 -26.29 -15.33 -12.81
CA SER A 812 -27.27 -15.32 -11.72
C SER A 812 -28.45 -14.38 -12.02
N SER A 813 -28.22 -13.34 -12.81
CA SER A 813 -29.22 -12.35 -13.22
C SER A 813 -28.94 -11.81 -14.63
N VAL A 814 -29.87 -11.04 -15.18
CA VAL A 814 -29.65 -10.29 -16.43
C VAL A 814 -28.57 -9.26 -16.16
N PRO A 815 -27.45 -9.25 -16.91
CA PRO A 815 -26.39 -8.27 -16.71
C PRO A 815 -26.93 -6.86 -16.92
N TYR A 816 -26.39 -5.90 -16.20
CA TYR A 816 -26.78 -4.49 -16.29
C TYR A 816 -26.57 -3.92 -17.69
N SER A 817 -25.51 -4.32 -18.34
CA SER A 817 -25.23 -3.95 -19.75
C SER A 817 -24.48 -5.10 -20.45
N GLY A 818 -24.56 -5.14 -21.78
CA GLY A 818 -23.90 -6.16 -22.58
C GLY A 818 -24.91 -7.18 -23.19
N ILE A 819 -24.38 -8.21 -23.82
CA ILE A 819 -25.18 -9.25 -24.46
C ILE A 819 -25.21 -10.50 -23.58
N TYR A 820 -26.39 -11.06 -23.38
CA TYR A 820 -26.58 -12.33 -22.70
C TYR A 820 -27.45 -13.29 -23.52
N VAL A 821 -27.39 -14.57 -23.23
CA VAL A 821 -28.18 -15.61 -23.88
C VAL A 821 -29.24 -16.15 -22.91
N ARG A 822 -30.51 -16.18 -23.35
CA ARG A 822 -31.61 -16.80 -22.58
C ARG A 822 -32.45 -17.63 -23.54
N GLY A 823 -32.70 -18.89 -23.19
CA GLY A 823 -33.47 -19.80 -24.04
C GLY A 823 -32.89 -19.94 -25.46
N GLY A 824 -31.56 -19.90 -25.63
CA GLY A 824 -30.87 -20.00 -26.91
C GLY A 824 -30.94 -18.74 -27.78
N LYS A 825 -31.51 -17.64 -27.28
CA LYS A 825 -31.57 -16.34 -27.99
C LYS A 825 -30.68 -15.32 -27.29
N LYS A 826 -29.98 -14.47 -28.07
CA LYS A 826 -29.18 -13.36 -27.57
C LYS A 826 -30.05 -12.15 -27.26
N TYR A 827 -29.75 -11.49 -26.16
CA TYR A 827 -30.43 -10.26 -25.73
C TYR A 827 -29.36 -9.22 -25.39
N CYS A 828 -29.62 -7.97 -25.71
CA CYS A 828 -28.83 -6.87 -25.20
C CYS A 828 -29.47 -6.39 -23.88
N ALA A 829 -28.71 -6.37 -22.80
CA ALA A 829 -29.18 -5.81 -21.55
C ALA A 829 -29.32 -4.30 -21.73
N LYS A 830 -30.56 -3.81 -21.57
CA LYS A 830 -30.81 -2.35 -21.53
C LYS A 830 -30.55 -1.91 -20.11
N GLY A 831 -29.57 -1.03 -19.88
CA GLY A 831 -29.46 -0.31 -18.64
C GLY A 831 -30.84 0.29 -18.31
N ARG A 832 -31.42 -0.04 -17.17
CA ARG A 832 -32.65 0.63 -16.74
C ARG A 832 -32.28 2.09 -16.46
N GLY A 833 -32.90 3.00 -17.18
CA GLY A 833 -32.80 4.44 -17.00
C GLY A 833 -33.39 4.90 -15.68
#